data_827876c5f129d47f014eb0e65e04f4ef
#
_entry.id   827876c5f129d47f014eb0e65e04f4ef
#
_cell.length_a   1.000
_cell.length_b   1.000
_cell.length_c   1.000
_cell.angle_alpha   90.00
_cell.angle_beta   90.00
_cell.angle_gamma   90.00
#
_symmetry.space_group_name_H-M   'P 1'
#
loop_
_entity.id
_entity.type
_entity.pdbx_description
1 polymer ?
#
loop_
_entity_poly.entity_id
_entity_poly.type
_entity_poly.pdbx_seq_one_letter_code
_entity_poly.pdbx_strand_id
1 'polypeptide(L)'
;MIWKIVVGPKDGIVDARGERVRKDISEHLGIALGSVRTHDVYTIDADLADDDVERAARGPFSDPVIQHVTINQPLTSDFDMLIEVGFRPGVTDNTGRTAREAIQYLVDRTFTAEEGVYTSTQYLFKGLHDRDLAEKIASRQLANGLIQRWTIVAGGEKEPPVDASTIPRVSGQTTADVRRIDLNVTDDQLLQISREGMLALTLEEMHTIRDHFTDPQVIEQRQSCGLGAQVTDVELEALAQTWSEHCKHKIFAAMVSYEDEQGLQQIDSLFKTFIVGATREVRKNLADKDFCLSVFKDNAGVITFNDDWSLVFKVETHNSPSALDPYGGALTGIVGVNRDGMGTGMGARLIFNTDVFCFASPFFANELPPRLLHPRKIFEGVVEGVEHGGNKSGIPTINGSIQFDDRFAGKPLVYCGTAAIMPRLLHGQPSHEKKAQVGDHIVMTGGRIGKDGIHGATFSSEELHEGSPVTAVQIGDPITQRKMFDFLLLARDRGLYHSITDNGAGGLSSSVGEMAEDTGGFELHLDRAPLKYQGLRPWEILISEAQERMTLAVPPDKLDEFISLAAEMDVEASDLGVFTASGYFHCLYQGRTVCCLSMAFIHEGVPQMQLPARWTPPAVTEPDVAAPTDYAVILQQLLGRLNICSKESVVRRYDHEVQAGTVVKPLTGVSNDGPSDAAVFRPLYDSFEGVVVAHGICPSYSDIDTYHMMACAIDEGLRNYVATGGSMEHVAGLDNFCWCDPVLSEKTPDGLYKAAQLVRANQALYDYCVAFGVPLISGKDSMKNDYQIGERKISIPPTVLFSVIGKIDDVRRAVTMDVKKPGDLVYLLGRTEDELGGSQYYAQLGHLGANVPVVDAVSALQRYRTVNRAQQQGLLASCHDLADGGLGVALAEAAFAGGFGMDIDLDQLDAPVELRADRRLFSESQSRLLLTVQPQHQAQVEDLFSGQSCSLIGRVVERPELTVAGGDGRNIIQVPLSRLKDAWQAPLREM
;
A
#
# COMPACT_ATOMS: atom_id res chain seq x y z
N MET A 1 -35.39 0.94 -22.22
CA MET A 1 -36.31 1.72 -21.32
C MET A 1 -35.53 2.06 -20.07
N ILE A 2 -35.74 3.26 -19.49
CA ILE A 2 -34.95 3.67 -18.33
C ILE A 2 -35.82 3.59 -17.08
N TRP A 3 -35.29 2.92 -16.05
CA TRP A 3 -35.95 2.76 -14.76
C TRP A 3 -35.10 3.37 -13.64
N LYS A 4 -35.74 4.03 -12.67
CA LYS A 4 -35.11 4.53 -11.45
C LYS A 4 -35.70 3.81 -10.25
N ILE A 5 -34.91 3.02 -9.55
CA ILE A 5 -35.30 2.36 -8.29
C ILE A 5 -34.65 3.16 -7.16
N VAL A 6 -35.44 3.58 -6.17
CA VAL A 6 -34.96 4.32 -5.00
C VAL A 6 -35.25 3.49 -3.75
N VAL A 7 -34.23 3.24 -2.96
CA VAL A 7 -34.27 2.41 -1.75
C VAL A 7 -33.82 3.22 -0.55
N GLY A 8 -34.56 3.21 0.52
CA GLY A 8 -34.23 3.94 1.75
C GLY A 8 -34.83 3.31 3.01
N PRO A 9 -34.34 3.70 4.20
CA PRO A 9 -34.82 3.14 5.46
C PRO A 9 -36.32 3.47 5.70
N LYS A 10 -37.03 2.54 6.31
CA LYS A 10 -38.42 2.73 6.76
C LYS A 10 -38.53 3.80 7.83
N ASP A 11 -39.73 4.37 7.98
CA ASP A 11 -40.01 5.29 9.07
C ASP A 11 -39.79 4.61 10.43
N GLY A 12 -39.09 5.31 11.33
CA GLY A 12 -38.69 4.80 12.63
C GLY A 12 -37.43 3.93 12.66
N ILE A 13 -36.84 3.60 11.51
CA ILE A 13 -35.54 2.97 11.42
C ILE A 13 -34.48 4.10 11.41
N VAL A 14 -33.45 3.96 12.25
CA VAL A 14 -32.34 4.89 12.30
C VAL A 14 -31.49 4.77 11.04
N ASP A 15 -31.30 5.87 10.35
CA ASP A 15 -30.34 5.96 9.25
C ASP A 15 -28.93 6.28 9.79
N ALA A 16 -28.18 5.24 10.10
CA ALA A 16 -26.82 5.40 10.65
C ALA A 16 -25.88 6.14 9.68
N ARG A 17 -26.03 5.93 8.36
CA ARG A 17 -25.24 6.61 7.33
C ARG A 17 -25.59 8.11 7.28
N GLY A 18 -26.88 8.43 7.30
CA GLY A 18 -27.33 9.81 7.32
C GLY A 18 -26.91 10.56 8.59
N GLU A 19 -26.95 9.89 9.75
CA GLU A 19 -26.51 10.49 11.01
C GLU A 19 -25.00 10.72 11.05
N ARG A 20 -24.20 9.80 10.52
CA ARG A 20 -22.76 9.97 10.34
C ARG A 20 -22.46 11.19 9.45
N VAL A 21 -23.09 11.27 8.28
CA VAL A 21 -22.93 12.42 7.37
C VAL A 21 -23.29 13.74 8.05
N ARG A 22 -24.39 13.76 8.84
CA ARG A 22 -24.78 14.95 9.62
C ARG A 22 -23.71 15.37 10.61
N LYS A 23 -23.15 14.43 11.37
CA LYS A 23 -22.07 14.64 12.33
C LYS A 23 -20.83 15.19 11.61
N ASP A 24 -20.41 14.56 10.53
CA ASP A 24 -19.23 14.95 9.75
C ASP A 24 -19.35 16.36 9.17
N ILE A 25 -20.52 16.74 8.64
CA ILE A 25 -20.78 18.09 8.13
C ILE A 25 -20.68 19.12 9.27
N SER A 26 -21.23 18.81 10.44
CA SER A 26 -21.15 19.67 11.61
C SER A 26 -19.71 19.87 12.10
N GLU A 27 -18.96 18.79 12.17
CA GLU A 27 -17.59 18.81 12.67
C GLU A 27 -16.59 19.45 11.68
N HIS A 28 -16.71 19.14 10.38
CA HIS A 28 -15.74 19.57 9.38
C HIS A 28 -16.05 20.93 8.76
N LEU A 29 -17.32 21.24 8.60
CA LEU A 29 -17.74 22.46 7.93
C LEU A 29 -18.34 23.49 8.88
N GLY A 30 -18.58 23.12 10.14
CA GLY A 30 -19.23 23.96 11.14
C GLY A 30 -20.71 24.28 10.81
N ILE A 31 -21.36 23.42 10.00
CA ILE A 31 -22.73 23.62 9.54
C ILE A 31 -23.68 22.75 10.38
N ALA A 32 -24.56 23.39 11.14
CA ALA A 32 -25.59 22.69 11.91
C ALA A 32 -26.76 22.31 11.01
N LEU A 33 -27.14 21.03 11.02
CA LEU A 33 -28.23 20.45 10.24
C LEU A 33 -29.28 19.82 11.16
N GLY A 34 -30.56 19.84 10.77
CA GLY A 34 -31.64 19.20 11.52
C GLY A 34 -31.53 17.68 11.46
N SER A 35 -31.54 17.13 10.27
CA SER A 35 -31.33 15.70 10.02
C SER A 35 -30.83 15.46 8.60
N VAL A 36 -30.18 14.31 8.37
CA VAL A 36 -29.82 13.80 7.05
C VAL A 36 -30.35 12.38 6.92
N ARG A 37 -31.00 12.09 5.77
CA ARG A 37 -31.38 10.74 5.39
C ARG A 37 -30.71 10.36 4.09
N THR A 38 -30.42 9.09 3.88
CA THR A 38 -29.77 8.58 2.67
C THR A 38 -30.65 7.58 1.95
N HIS A 39 -30.67 7.69 0.60
CA HIS A 39 -31.32 6.69 -0.26
C HIS A 39 -30.31 6.18 -1.27
N ASP A 40 -30.33 4.88 -1.52
CA ASP A 40 -29.59 4.27 -2.63
C ASP A 40 -30.45 4.28 -3.88
N VAL A 41 -29.83 4.64 -5.00
CA VAL A 41 -30.54 4.78 -6.28
C VAL A 41 -29.90 3.88 -7.32
N TYR A 42 -30.71 3.08 -7.99
CA TYR A 42 -30.30 2.25 -9.12
C TYR A 42 -31.00 2.75 -10.38
N THR A 43 -30.23 3.24 -11.34
CA THR A 43 -30.72 3.64 -12.65
C THR A 43 -30.44 2.53 -13.64
N ILE A 44 -31.49 1.87 -14.12
CA ILE A 44 -31.40 0.72 -15.03
C ILE A 44 -31.75 1.20 -16.43
N ASP A 45 -30.82 1.04 -17.36
CA ASP A 45 -31.04 1.29 -18.78
C ASP A 45 -30.97 -0.03 -19.55
N ALA A 46 -32.11 -0.70 -19.58
CA ALA A 46 -32.26 -2.00 -20.22
C ALA A 46 -33.71 -2.22 -20.67
N ASP A 47 -33.90 -3.14 -21.60
CA ASP A 47 -35.22 -3.57 -22.06
C ASP A 47 -35.74 -4.68 -21.13
N LEU A 48 -36.44 -4.27 -20.05
CA LEU A 48 -37.00 -5.13 -19.04
C LEU A 48 -38.53 -4.97 -18.94
N ALA A 49 -39.23 -6.05 -18.63
CA ALA A 49 -40.65 -6.01 -18.29
C ALA A 49 -40.87 -5.39 -16.91
N ASP A 50 -42.05 -4.77 -16.69
CA ASP A 50 -42.43 -4.16 -15.41
C ASP A 50 -42.29 -5.14 -14.22
N ASP A 51 -42.74 -6.39 -14.44
CA ASP A 51 -42.64 -7.44 -13.42
C ASP A 51 -41.21 -7.82 -13.04
N ASP A 52 -40.29 -7.78 -13.99
CA ASP A 52 -38.87 -8.07 -13.75
C ASP A 52 -38.19 -6.94 -12.95
N VAL A 53 -38.56 -5.69 -13.23
CA VAL A 53 -38.09 -4.53 -12.47
C VAL A 53 -38.66 -4.57 -11.05
N GLU A 54 -39.90 -4.90 -10.88
CA GLU A 54 -40.54 -5.08 -9.55
C GLU A 54 -39.85 -6.20 -8.74
N ARG A 55 -39.55 -7.34 -9.39
CA ARG A 55 -38.80 -8.45 -8.77
C ARG A 55 -37.39 -8.01 -8.36
N ALA A 56 -36.69 -7.27 -9.19
CA ALA A 56 -35.35 -6.72 -8.89
C ALA A 56 -35.42 -5.74 -7.70
N ALA A 57 -36.36 -4.81 -7.71
CA ALA A 57 -36.55 -3.81 -6.69
C ALA A 57 -36.83 -4.42 -5.30
N ARG A 58 -37.72 -5.42 -5.25
CA ARG A 58 -38.12 -6.07 -3.98
C ARG A 58 -37.25 -7.27 -3.57
N GLY A 59 -36.40 -7.75 -4.42
CA GLY A 59 -35.47 -8.84 -4.19
C GLY A 59 -34.04 -8.33 -3.86
N PRO A 60 -33.13 -8.34 -4.85
CA PRO A 60 -31.71 -8.06 -4.57
C PRO A 60 -31.42 -6.62 -4.15
N PHE A 61 -32.32 -5.63 -4.41
CA PHE A 61 -32.01 -4.21 -4.17
C PHE A 61 -32.58 -3.67 -2.87
N SER A 62 -33.50 -4.35 -2.20
CA SER A 62 -34.05 -3.86 -0.95
C SER A 62 -34.28 -4.98 0.07
N ASP A 63 -34.04 -4.64 1.35
CA ASP A 63 -34.45 -5.47 2.46
C ASP A 63 -35.92 -5.13 2.86
N PRO A 64 -36.88 -6.03 2.65
CA PRO A 64 -38.30 -5.76 2.95
C PRO A 64 -38.57 -5.57 4.43
N VAL A 65 -37.65 -5.93 5.34
CA VAL A 65 -37.82 -5.75 6.79
C VAL A 65 -37.55 -4.31 7.18
N ILE A 66 -36.46 -3.71 6.69
CA ILE A 66 -35.97 -2.41 7.17
C ILE A 66 -36.06 -1.30 6.12
N GLN A 67 -36.32 -1.60 4.84
CA GLN A 67 -36.30 -0.63 3.75
C GLN A 67 -37.66 -0.52 3.03
N HIS A 68 -37.90 0.67 2.49
CA HIS A 68 -38.89 0.94 1.46
C HIS A 68 -38.23 1.07 0.10
N VAL A 69 -38.94 0.72 -0.96
CA VAL A 69 -38.50 0.85 -2.34
C VAL A 69 -39.62 1.46 -3.19
N THR A 70 -39.21 2.33 -4.15
CA THR A 70 -40.09 2.88 -5.17
C THR A 70 -39.47 2.73 -6.55
N ILE A 71 -40.33 2.68 -7.57
CA ILE A 71 -39.91 2.58 -9.00
C ILE A 71 -40.45 3.83 -9.71
N ASN A 72 -39.53 4.56 -10.37
CA ASN A 72 -39.84 5.78 -11.13
C ASN A 72 -40.55 6.88 -10.33
N GLN A 73 -40.48 6.83 -9.02
CA GLN A 73 -41.07 7.81 -8.11
C GLN A 73 -40.10 8.10 -6.94
N PRO A 74 -40.07 9.33 -6.42
CA PRO A 74 -39.32 9.63 -5.20
C PRO A 74 -39.86 8.81 -4.04
N LEU A 75 -38.98 8.40 -3.11
CA LEU A 75 -39.40 7.69 -1.91
C LEU A 75 -40.09 8.62 -0.91
N THR A 76 -39.66 9.90 -0.88
CA THR A 76 -40.29 10.97 -0.06
C THR A 76 -40.06 12.31 -0.74
N SER A 77 -40.93 13.26 -0.45
CA SER A 77 -40.77 14.70 -0.78
C SER A 77 -40.47 15.54 0.47
N ASP A 78 -40.27 14.91 1.63
CA ASP A 78 -40.06 15.59 2.91
C ASP A 78 -38.58 15.91 3.14
N PHE A 79 -38.05 16.87 2.39
CA PHE A 79 -36.70 17.44 2.54
C PHE A 79 -36.73 18.92 2.25
N ASP A 80 -35.73 19.64 2.78
CA ASP A 80 -35.50 21.04 2.45
C ASP A 80 -34.49 21.19 1.30
N MET A 81 -33.53 20.26 1.23
CA MET A 81 -32.55 20.12 0.13
C MET A 81 -32.27 18.64 -0.10
N LEU A 82 -32.14 18.25 -1.36
CA LEU A 82 -31.68 16.92 -1.79
C LEU A 82 -30.41 17.10 -2.61
N ILE A 83 -29.37 16.32 -2.30
CA ILE A 83 -28.16 16.22 -3.09
C ILE A 83 -28.02 14.77 -3.56
N GLU A 84 -28.07 14.53 -4.87
CA GLU A 84 -27.82 13.20 -5.45
C GLU A 84 -26.41 13.17 -6.02
N VAL A 85 -25.59 12.22 -5.54
CA VAL A 85 -24.19 12.00 -5.94
C VAL A 85 -24.08 10.68 -6.70
N GLY A 86 -23.55 10.72 -7.91
CA GLY A 86 -23.29 9.54 -8.76
C GLY A 86 -21.97 9.65 -9.51
N PHE A 87 -21.54 8.58 -10.14
CA PHE A 87 -20.27 8.54 -10.87
C PHE A 87 -20.31 9.35 -12.19
N ARG A 88 -19.13 9.81 -12.61
CA ARG A 88 -18.93 10.40 -13.92
C ARG A 88 -18.88 9.33 -15.00
N PRO A 89 -19.14 9.66 -16.30
CA PRO A 89 -18.94 8.72 -17.39
C PRO A 89 -17.53 8.16 -17.43
N GLY A 90 -17.42 6.83 -17.58
CA GLY A 90 -16.14 6.12 -17.67
C GLY A 90 -15.52 5.70 -16.33
N VAL A 91 -16.05 6.15 -15.22
CA VAL A 91 -15.64 5.67 -13.89
C VAL A 91 -16.31 4.33 -13.60
N THR A 92 -15.56 3.38 -13.04
CA THR A 92 -16.07 2.06 -12.69
C THR A 92 -17.07 2.15 -11.54
N ASP A 93 -18.30 1.63 -11.77
CA ASP A 93 -19.37 1.51 -10.78
C ASP A 93 -19.52 0.02 -10.41
N ASN A 94 -18.80 -0.42 -9.38
CA ASN A 94 -18.82 -1.82 -8.93
C ASN A 94 -20.20 -2.25 -8.43
N THR A 95 -20.89 -1.36 -7.71
CA THR A 95 -22.25 -1.63 -7.23
C THR A 95 -23.24 -1.76 -8.40
N GLY A 96 -23.13 -0.88 -9.40
CA GLY A 96 -23.93 -0.93 -10.62
C GLY A 96 -23.68 -2.21 -11.43
N ARG A 97 -22.40 -2.67 -11.48
CA ARG A 97 -22.07 -3.94 -12.13
C ARG A 97 -22.66 -5.13 -11.40
N THR A 98 -22.49 -5.21 -10.09
CA THR A 98 -23.08 -6.29 -9.28
C THR A 98 -24.62 -6.28 -9.39
N ALA A 99 -25.23 -5.10 -9.40
CA ALA A 99 -26.67 -4.94 -9.60
C ALA A 99 -27.11 -5.44 -11.00
N ARG A 100 -26.32 -5.16 -12.05
CA ARG A 100 -26.54 -5.69 -13.40
C ARG A 100 -26.50 -7.23 -13.40
N GLU A 101 -25.48 -7.83 -12.81
CA GLU A 101 -25.33 -9.28 -12.70
C GLU A 101 -26.51 -9.91 -11.94
N ALA A 102 -26.95 -9.29 -10.84
CA ALA A 102 -28.12 -9.74 -10.07
C ALA A 102 -29.41 -9.72 -10.91
N ILE A 103 -29.63 -8.68 -11.71
CA ILE A 103 -30.79 -8.63 -12.61
C ILE A 103 -30.67 -9.72 -13.67
N GLN A 104 -29.54 -9.85 -14.34
CA GLN A 104 -29.30 -10.86 -15.39
C GLN A 104 -29.62 -12.27 -14.88
N TYR A 105 -29.15 -12.58 -13.66
CA TYR A 105 -29.46 -13.85 -12.99
C TYR A 105 -30.95 -13.99 -12.70
N LEU A 106 -31.59 -12.93 -12.23
CA LEU A 106 -33.01 -12.93 -11.85
C LEU A 106 -33.94 -13.17 -13.05
N VAL A 107 -33.59 -12.61 -14.22
CA VAL A 107 -34.42 -12.66 -15.43
C VAL A 107 -33.93 -13.71 -16.46
N ASP A 108 -32.86 -14.44 -16.14
CA ASP A 108 -32.22 -15.42 -16.99
C ASP A 108 -31.89 -14.85 -18.41
N ARG A 109 -31.32 -13.63 -18.44
CA ARG A 109 -30.98 -12.92 -19.68
C ARG A 109 -29.67 -12.12 -19.53
N THR A 110 -28.77 -12.27 -20.48
CA THR A 110 -27.56 -11.44 -20.54
C THR A 110 -27.87 -10.07 -21.14
N PHE A 111 -27.42 -9.01 -20.53
CA PHE A 111 -27.53 -7.65 -21.03
C PHE A 111 -26.60 -7.42 -22.22
N THR A 112 -27.06 -6.67 -23.20
CA THR A 112 -26.23 -6.21 -24.32
C THR A 112 -25.18 -5.22 -23.84
N ALA A 113 -24.23 -4.88 -24.72
CA ALA A 113 -23.21 -3.87 -24.43
C ALA A 113 -23.77 -2.45 -24.23
N GLU A 114 -25.00 -2.21 -24.73
CA GLU A 114 -25.69 -0.94 -24.59
C GLU A 114 -26.57 -0.85 -23.33
N GLU A 115 -26.80 -1.97 -22.63
CA GLU A 115 -27.58 -2.04 -21.43
C GLU A 115 -26.70 -1.97 -20.18
N GLY A 116 -27.14 -1.25 -19.15
CA GLY A 116 -26.35 -1.04 -17.93
C GLY A 116 -27.18 -0.69 -16.71
N VAL A 117 -26.57 -0.81 -15.55
CA VAL A 117 -27.08 -0.34 -14.26
C VAL A 117 -26.07 0.63 -13.68
N TYR A 118 -26.54 1.76 -13.21
CA TYR A 118 -25.73 2.84 -12.65
C TYR A 118 -26.23 3.20 -11.26
N THR A 119 -25.32 3.50 -10.33
CA THR A 119 -25.73 3.82 -8.96
C THR A 119 -25.46 5.27 -8.60
N SER A 120 -26.31 5.79 -7.70
CA SER A 120 -26.12 7.06 -7.04
C SER A 120 -26.64 7.01 -5.61
N THR A 121 -26.26 7.98 -4.79
CA THR A 121 -26.79 8.15 -3.45
C THR A 121 -27.48 9.49 -3.34
N GLN A 122 -28.71 9.50 -2.85
CA GLN A 122 -29.43 10.71 -2.48
C GLN A 122 -29.20 10.99 -1.00
N TYR A 123 -28.84 12.26 -0.69
CA TYR A 123 -28.76 12.79 0.66
C TYR A 123 -29.88 13.82 0.83
N LEU A 124 -30.79 13.57 1.75
CA LEU A 124 -31.96 14.41 2.02
C LEU A 124 -31.76 15.17 3.32
N PHE A 125 -31.71 16.49 3.22
CA PHE A 125 -31.39 17.36 4.32
C PHE A 125 -32.61 18.07 4.87
N LYS A 126 -32.68 18.18 6.22
CA LYS A 126 -33.55 19.11 6.96
C LYS A 126 -32.71 20.22 7.58
N GLY A 127 -33.24 21.45 7.49
CA GLY A 127 -32.53 22.65 7.99
C GLY A 127 -31.48 23.18 7.04
N LEU A 128 -31.42 22.72 5.79
CA LEU A 128 -30.54 23.24 4.73
C LEU A 128 -31.38 23.92 3.65
N HIS A 129 -31.36 25.26 3.60
CA HIS A 129 -32.16 26.05 2.65
C HIS A 129 -31.32 26.85 1.66
N ASP A 130 -30.01 26.96 1.93
CA ASP A 130 -29.06 27.69 1.10
C ASP A 130 -28.38 26.76 0.09
N ARG A 131 -28.56 27.11 -1.21
CA ARG A 131 -28.01 26.31 -2.30
C ARG A 131 -26.47 26.40 -2.38
N ASP A 132 -25.86 27.52 -1.99
CA ASP A 132 -24.41 27.69 -1.97
C ASP A 132 -23.79 26.85 -0.85
N LEU A 133 -24.46 26.75 0.30
CA LEU A 133 -24.06 25.82 1.35
C LEU A 133 -24.22 24.36 0.90
N ALA A 134 -25.27 24.02 0.17
CA ALA A 134 -25.46 22.68 -0.40
C ALA A 134 -24.34 22.34 -1.39
N GLU A 135 -23.95 23.28 -2.24
CA GLU A 135 -22.81 23.11 -3.18
C GLU A 135 -21.50 22.90 -2.42
N LYS A 136 -21.27 23.67 -1.35
CA LYS A 136 -20.10 23.48 -0.48
C LYS A 136 -20.11 22.12 0.21
N ILE A 137 -21.24 21.65 0.71
CA ILE A 137 -21.40 20.31 1.31
C ILE A 137 -21.12 19.24 0.26
N ALA A 138 -21.75 19.33 -0.92
CA ALA A 138 -21.56 18.36 -2.00
C ALA A 138 -20.08 18.24 -2.40
N SER A 139 -19.42 19.36 -2.69
CA SER A 139 -18.06 19.39 -3.21
C SER A 139 -16.98 19.05 -2.17
N ARG A 140 -17.21 19.38 -0.89
CA ARG A 140 -16.19 19.20 0.16
C ARG A 140 -16.39 17.95 1.01
N GLN A 141 -17.65 17.50 1.20
CA GLN A 141 -17.97 16.40 2.10
C GLN A 141 -18.51 15.17 1.40
N LEU A 142 -19.48 15.32 0.48
CA LEU A 142 -20.22 14.17 -0.06
C LEU A 142 -19.58 13.55 -1.29
N ALA A 143 -18.94 14.34 -2.14
CA ALA A 143 -18.46 13.89 -3.43
C ALA A 143 -16.98 14.20 -3.65
N ASN A 144 -16.32 13.33 -4.40
CA ASN A 144 -15.05 13.63 -5.03
C ASN A 144 -15.33 14.13 -6.46
N GLY A 145 -15.20 15.42 -6.70
CA GLY A 145 -15.47 16.03 -8.01
C GLY A 145 -14.61 15.52 -9.17
N LEU A 146 -13.56 14.74 -8.88
CA LEU A 146 -12.73 14.08 -9.89
C LEU A 146 -13.47 12.91 -10.54
N ILE A 147 -14.10 12.05 -9.74
CA ILE A 147 -14.75 10.81 -10.19
C ILE A 147 -16.28 10.86 -10.09
N GLN A 148 -16.83 11.83 -9.35
CA GLN A 148 -18.26 11.94 -9.08
C GLN A 148 -18.84 13.26 -9.60
N ARG A 149 -20.12 13.27 -9.81
CA ARG A 149 -20.97 14.42 -10.15
C ARG A 149 -22.14 14.45 -9.18
N TRP A 150 -22.74 15.60 -9.01
CA TRP A 150 -23.91 15.77 -8.15
C TRP A 150 -24.95 16.68 -8.78
N THR A 151 -26.18 16.51 -8.32
CA THR A 151 -27.30 17.40 -8.61
C THR A 151 -27.93 17.86 -7.29
N ILE A 152 -28.40 19.10 -7.25
CA ILE A 152 -29.01 19.71 -6.06
C ILE A 152 -30.45 20.10 -6.42
N VAL A 153 -31.40 19.66 -5.59
CA VAL A 153 -32.83 19.93 -5.74
C VAL A 153 -33.34 20.54 -4.43
N ALA A 154 -33.96 21.71 -4.48
CA ALA A 154 -34.57 22.34 -3.31
C ALA A 154 -35.95 21.75 -3.00
N GLY A 155 -36.37 21.84 -1.75
CA GLY A 155 -37.68 21.35 -1.31
C GLY A 155 -38.80 22.03 -2.10
N GLY A 156 -39.71 21.22 -2.66
CA GLY A 156 -40.78 21.67 -3.55
C GLY A 156 -40.42 21.76 -5.03
N GLU A 157 -39.16 21.69 -5.42
CA GLU A 157 -38.73 21.52 -6.81
C GLU A 157 -38.96 20.04 -7.23
N LYS A 158 -39.17 19.82 -8.53
CA LYS A 158 -39.24 18.47 -9.06
C LYS A 158 -37.83 17.97 -9.35
N GLU A 159 -37.57 16.72 -8.97
CA GLU A 159 -36.37 16.01 -9.40
C GLU A 159 -36.29 16.03 -10.93
N PRO A 160 -35.07 16.22 -11.53
CA PRO A 160 -34.88 16.08 -12.96
C PRO A 160 -35.38 14.72 -13.45
N PRO A 161 -36.06 14.64 -14.60
CA PRO A 161 -36.44 13.39 -15.19
C PRO A 161 -35.19 12.56 -15.50
N VAL A 162 -35.23 11.28 -15.25
CA VAL A 162 -34.16 10.37 -15.67
C VAL A 162 -34.35 10.03 -17.15
N ASP A 163 -33.45 10.51 -17.97
CA ASP A 163 -33.43 10.27 -19.40
C ASP A 163 -32.02 9.85 -19.88
N ALA A 164 -31.86 9.59 -21.17
CA ALA A 164 -30.61 9.14 -21.74
C ALA A 164 -29.44 10.14 -21.54
N SER A 165 -29.71 11.43 -21.28
CA SER A 165 -28.68 12.44 -21.02
C SER A 165 -28.15 12.44 -19.59
N THR A 166 -28.94 11.86 -18.65
CA THR A 166 -28.58 11.78 -17.24
C THR A 166 -27.76 10.54 -16.92
N ILE A 167 -27.76 9.54 -17.81
CA ILE A 167 -27.01 8.30 -17.63
C ILE A 167 -25.51 8.54 -17.89
N PRO A 168 -24.58 8.07 -17.02
CA PRO A 168 -23.15 8.29 -17.18
C PRO A 168 -22.53 7.34 -18.22
N ARG A 169 -23.08 7.35 -19.46
CA ARG A 169 -22.50 6.58 -20.56
C ARG A 169 -21.32 7.30 -21.19
N VAL A 170 -20.30 6.54 -21.53
CA VAL A 170 -19.25 7.02 -22.43
C VAL A 170 -19.81 6.98 -23.85
N SER A 171 -19.96 8.14 -24.47
CA SER A 171 -20.35 8.25 -25.86
C SER A 171 -19.09 8.42 -26.72
N GLY A 172 -18.82 7.51 -27.63
CA GLY A 172 -17.72 7.58 -28.58
C GLY A 172 -17.76 6.44 -29.60
N GLN A 173 -17.36 6.69 -30.82
CA GLN A 173 -17.04 5.63 -31.74
C GLN A 173 -15.59 5.25 -31.57
N THR A 174 -15.30 3.96 -31.45
CA THR A 174 -13.91 3.46 -31.44
C THR A 174 -13.30 3.78 -32.81
N THR A 175 -12.34 4.69 -32.81
CA THR A 175 -11.67 5.08 -34.06
C THR A 175 -10.37 4.31 -34.17
N ALA A 176 -10.13 3.73 -35.34
CA ALA A 176 -8.84 3.14 -35.71
C ALA A 176 -7.76 4.19 -35.99
N ASP A 177 -8.02 5.44 -35.62
CA ASP A 177 -7.13 6.58 -35.91
C ASP A 177 -5.88 6.48 -35.04
N VAL A 178 -4.77 6.15 -35.70
CA VAL A 178 -3.42 6.19 -35.14
C VAL A 178 -2.75 7.47 -35.63
N ARG A 179 -2.36 8.34 -34.71
CA ARG A 179 -1.67 9.58 -35.06
C ARG A 179 -0.21 9.28 -35.36
N ARG A 180 0.31 9.94 -36.41
CA ARG A 180 1.74 9.95 -36.70
C ARG A 180 2.34 11.27 -36.24
N ILE A 181 3.40 11.19 -35.45
CA ILE A 181 4.04 12.32 -34.80
C ILE A 181 5.40 12.51 -35.45
N ASP A 182 5.70 13.73 -35.90
CA ASP A 182 7.01 14.10 -36.38
C ASP A 182 7.87 14.60 -35.24
N LEU A 183 8.96 13.89 -34.92
CA LEU A 183 9.92 14.27 -33.91
C LEU A 183 11.11 15.08 -34.45
N ASN A 184 11.18 15.32 -35.77
CA ASN A 184 12.21 16.18 -36.37
C ASN A 184 11.86 17.67 -36.23
N VAL A 185 11.74 18.11 -34.98
CA VAL A 185 11.32 19.45 -34.57
C VAL A 185 12.31 20.03 -33.58
N THR A 186 12.09 21.28 -33.14
CA THR A 186 12.98 21.95 -32.16
C THR A 186 12.82 21.34 -30.75
N ASP A 187 13.82 21.56 -29.89
CA ASP A 187 13.81 21.08 -28.50
C ASP A 187 12.58 21.53 -27.71
N ASP A 188 12.16 22.80 -27.85
CA ASP A 188 10.93 23.30 -27.23
C ASP A 188 9.69 22.55 -27.69
N GLN A 189 9.63 22.21 -28.98
CA GLN A 189 8.51 21.44 -29.54
C GLN A 189 8.55 19.98 -29.09
N LEU A 190 9.73 19.36 -28.94
CA LEU A 190 9.86 18.02 -28.34
C LEU A 190 9.33 18.00 -26.92
N LEU A 191 9.71 18.98 -26.09
CA LEU A 191 9.19 19.13 -24.73
C LEU A 191 7.68 19.45 -24.71
N GLN A 192 7.17 20.16 -25.72
CA GLN A 192 5.74 20.41 -25.86
C GLN A 192 4.99 19.12 -26.19
N ILE A 193 5.48 18.28 -27.08
CA ILE A 193 4.91 16.96 -27.40
C ILE A 193 4.85 16.10 -26.13
N SER A 194 5.95 16.05 -25.35
CA SER A 194 5.98 15.30 -24.10
C SER A 194 4.95 15.80 -23.09
N ARG A 195 4.80 17.12 -22.93
CA ARG A 195 3.82 17.73 -22.02
C ARG A 195 2.37 17.53 -22.45
N GLU A 196 2.07 17.77 -23.74
CA GLU A 196 0.70 17.64 -24.27
C GLU A 196 0.24 16.17 -24.29
N GLY A 197 1.18 15.23 -24.53
CA GLY A 197 0.94 13.78 -24.46
C GLY A 197 0.95 13.24 -23.03
N MET A 198 1.32 14.05 -22.02
CA MET A 198 1.51 13.57 -20.64
C MET A 198 2.50 12.41 -20.53
N LEU A 199 3.55 12.42 -21.35
CA LEU A 199 4.50 11.32 -21.49
C LEU A 199 5.58 11.32 -20.39
N ALA A 200 5.80 12.47 -19.73
CA ALA A 200 6.85 12.70 -18.72
C ALA A 200 8.27 12.32 -19.19
N LEU A 201 8.51 12.40 -20.51
CA LEU A 201 9.82 12.18 -21.12
C LEU A 201 10.67 13.46 -21.04
N THR A 202 11.94 13.29 -20.64
CA THR A 202 12.94 14.37 -20.64
C THR A 202 13.38 14.72 -22.05
N LEU A 203 14.07 15.86 -22.21
CA LEU A 203 14.61 16.26 -23.51
C LEU A 203 15.63 15.24 -24.05
N GLU A 204 16.47 14.68 -23.19
CA GLU A 204 17.48 13.67 -23.55
C GLU A 204 16.81 12.38 -24.04
N GLU A 205 15.76 11.94 -23.37
CA GLU A 205 14.94 10.78 -23.81
C GLU A 205 14.24 11.06 -25.14
N MET A 206 13.67 12.26 -25.32
CA MET A 206 13.05 12.65 -26.59
C MET A 206 14.06 12.72 -27.74
N HIS A 207 15.30 13.17 -27.49
CA HIS A 207 16.37 13.12 -28.48
C HIS A 207 16.72 11.67 -28.83
N THR A 208 16.89 10.80 -27.84
CA THR A 208 17.19 9.39 -28.05
C THR A 208 16.10 8.70 -28.90
N ILE A 209 14.82 8.99 -28.62
CA ILE A 209 13.70 8.46 -29.41
C ILE A 209 13.73 9.03 -30.83
N ARG A 210 13.91 10.34 -31.01
CA ARG A 210 14.02 10.98 -32.32
C ARG A 210 15.14 10.36 -33.15
N ASP A 211 16.33 10.21 -32.57
CA ASP A 211 17.51 9.70 -33.26
C ASP A 211 17.32 8.25 -33.71
N HIS A 212 16.66 7.42 -32.87
CA HIS A 212 16.25 6.05 -33.24
C HIS A 212 15.31 6.03 -34.47
N PHE A 213 14.28 6.86 -34.48
CA PHE A 213 13.29 6.88 -35.58
C PHE A 213 13.81 7.55 -36.86
N THR A 214 14.93 8.26 -36.80
CA THR A 214 15.61 8.84 -37.98
C THR A 214 16.71 7.95 -38.54
N ASP A 215 17.06 6.84 -37.87
CA ASP A 215 18.04 5.87 -38.38
C ASP A 215 17.51 5.17 -39.63
N PRO A 216 18.26 5.20 -40.77
CA PRO A 216 17.86 4.57 -42.01
C PRO A 216 17.56 3.07 -41.92
N GLN A 217 18.29 2.33 -41.03
CA GLN A 217 18.06 0.90 -40.84
C GLN A 217 16.75 0.66 -40.09
N VAL A 218 16.43 1.46 -39.10
CA VAL A 218 15.14 1.39 -38.37
C VAL A 218 13.99 1.74 -39.31
N ILE A 219 14.15 2.76 -40.15
CA ILE A 219 13.12 3.14 -41.14
C ILE A 219 12.85 1.99 -42.13
N GLU A 220 13.91 1.32 -42.64
CA GLU A 220 13.78 0.18 -43.56
C GLU A 220 13.04 -1.00 -42.89
N GLN A 221 13.40 -1.31 -41.67
CA GLN A 221 12.74 -2.35 -40.86
C GLN A 221 11.26 -2.02 -40.64
N ARG A 222 10.92 -0.79 -40.28
CA ARG A 222 9.55 -0.34 -40.04
C ARG A 222 8.72 -0.35 -41.31
N GLN A 223 9.34 -0.08 -42.47
CA GLN A 223 8.66 -0.18 -43.76
C GLN A 223 8.20 -1.61 -44.07
N SER A 224 8.93 -2.63 -43.65
CA SER A 224 8.53 -4.01 -43.76
C SER A 224 7.25 -4.36 -42.95
N CYS A 225 7.00 -3.60 -41.87
CA CYS A 225 5.78 -3.69 -41.05
C CYS A 225 4.66 -2.74 -41.50
N GLY A 226 4.85 -1.97 -42.57
CA GLY A 226 3.87 -0.99 -43.10
C GLY A 226 3.88 0.36 -42.39
N LEU A 227 4.90 0.64 -41.59
CA LEU A 227 5.14 1.92 -40.91
C LEU A 227 6.22 2.73 -41.64
N GLY A 228 6.21 4.07 -41.44
CA GLY A 228 7.20 4.99 -42.01
C GLY A 228 8.20 5.50 -40.96
N ALA A 229 8.86 6.62 -41.29
CA ALA A 229 9.82 7.29 -40.43
C ALA A 229 9.16 8.02 -39.23
N GLN A 230 7.88 8.38 -39.31
CA GLN A 230 7.17 9.03 -38.20
C GLN A 230 6.78 8.02 -37.14
N VAL A 231 6.98 8.38 -35.86
CA VAL A 231 6.51 7.57 -34.75
C VAL A 231 4.99 7.61 -34.64
N THR A 232 4.38 6.49 -34.27
CA THR A 232 2.94 6.46 -33.95
C THR A 232 2.69 6.88 -32.49
N ASP A 233 1.50 7.35 -32.19
CA ASP A 233 1.08 7.63 -30.79
C ASP A 233 1.16 6.35 -29.94
N VAL A 234 0.84 5.18 -30.49
CA VAL A 234 0.96 3.88 -29.80
C VAL A 234 2.41 3.55 -29.43
N GLU A 235 3.37 3.82 -30.34
CA GLU A 235 4.78 3.59 -30.08
C GLU A 235 5.34 4.56 -29.04
N LEU A 236 4.97 5.83 -29.13
CA LEU A 236 5.44 6.86 -28.22
C LEU A 236 4.90 6.64 -26.80
N GLU A 237 3.64 6.24 -26.67
CA GLU A 237 3.04 5.88 -25.39
C GLU A 237 3.67 4.61 -24.78
N ALA A 238 3.91 3.57 -25.60
CA ALA A 238 4.59 2.36 -25.14
C ALA A 238 6.00 2.67 -24.59
N LEU A 239 6.77 3.51 -25.30
CA LEU A 239 8.09 3.97 -24.84
C LEU A 239 7.98 4.80 -23.57
N ALA A 240 7.05 5.76 -23.51
CA ALA A 240 6.85 6.62 -22.34
C ALA A 240 6.51 5.82 -21.09
N GLN A 241 5.64 4.82 -21.18
CA GLN A 241 5.29 3.95 -20.06
C GLN A 241 6.49 3.09 -19.64
N THR A 242 7.14 2.40 -20.59
CA THR A 242 8.30 1.54 -20.29
C THR A 242 9.47 2.33 -19.72
N TRP A 243 9.69 3.58 -20.18
CA TRP A 243 10.77 4.46 -19.70
C TRP A 243 10.34 5.38 -18.55
N SER A 244 9.16 5.18 -17.98
CA SER A 244 8.70 5.94 -16.81
C SER A 244 9.61 5.71 -15.60
N GLU A 245 9.61 6.66 -14.66
CA GLU A 245 10.29 6.48 -13.36
C GLU A 245 9.78 5.24 -12.64
N HIS A 246 8.48 4.98 -12.73
CA HIS A 246 7.84 3.83 -12.10
C HIS A 246 8.35 2.47 -12.61
N CYS A 247 8.54 2.34 -13.97
CA CYS A 247 8.93 1.06 -14.58
C CYS A 247 10.46 0.87 -14.63
N LYS A 248 11.23 1.94 -14.81
CA LYS A 248 12.70 1.87 -14.97
C LYS A 248 13.48 2.26 -13.72
N HIS A 249 12.80 2.80 -12.68
CA HIS A 249 13.47 3.22 -11.44
C HIS A 249 14.69 4.11 -11.73
N LYS A 250 14.50 5.11 -12.61
CA LYS A 250 15.62 5.90 -13.19
C LYS A 250 16.52 6.57 -12.16
N ILE A 251 15.93 7.03 -11.04
CA ILE A 251 16.68 7.64 -9.92
C ILE A 251 17.55 6.58 -9.23
N PHE A 252 17.04 5.38 -8.96
CA PHE A 252 17.81 4.28 -8.39
C PHE A 252 18.81 3.66 -9.37
N ALA A 253 18.55 3.76 -10.67
CA ALA A 253 19.45 3.31 -11.73
C ALA A 253 20.49 4.37 -12.14
N ALA A 254 20.41 5.60 -11.61
CA ALA A 254 21.25 6.73 -11.99
C ALA A 254 22.74 6.50 -11.68
N MET A 255 23.60 7.18 -12.44
CA MET A 255 24.98 7.43 -12.05
C MET A 255 25.00 8.59 -11.05
N VAL A 256 25.30 8.29 -9.78
CA VAL A 256 25.26 9.27 -8.70
C VAL A 256 26.65 9.82 -8.42
N SER A 257 26.77 11.15 -8.44
CA SER A 257 27.98 11.88 -8.03
C SER A 257 27.77 12.39 -6.59
N TYR A 258 28.16 11.58 -5.61
CA TYR A 258 27.98 11.87 -4.19
C TYR A 258 29.16 12.58 -3.58
N GLU A 259 28.95 13.73 -2.94
CA GLU A 259 29.95 14.54 -2.25
C GLU A 259 29.60 14.70 -0.77
N ASP A 260 30.56 14.40 0.11
CA ASP A 260 30.50 14.65 1.55
C ASP A 260 31.85 15.13 2.10
N GLU A 261 32.06 15.13 3.40
CA GLU A 261 33.31 15.54 4.06
C GLU A 261 34.51 14.65 3.68
N GLN A 262 34.28 13.42 3.21
CA GLN A 262 35.35 12.49 2.78
C GLN A 262 35.74 12.71 1.32
N GLY A 263 34.96 13.46 0.55
CA GLY A 263 35.21 13.81 -0.84
C GLY A 263 34.12 13.35 -1.80
N LEU A 264 34.46 13.33 -3.11
CA LEU A 264 33.55 12.95 -4.19
C LEU A 264 33.67 11.47 -4.49
N GLN A 265 32.54 10.77 -4.50
CA GLN A 265 32.36 9.35 -4.87
C GLN A 265 31.44 9.22 -6.06
N GLN A 266 31.72 8.31 -6.99
CA GLN A 266 30.86 7.91 -8.08
C GLN A 266 30.19 6.57 -7.72
N ILE A 267 28.86 6.51 -7.81
CA ILE A 267 28.04 5.32 -7.50
C ILE A 267 27.24 4.95 -8.74
N ASP A 268 27.56 3.81 -9.35
CA ASP A 268 26.78 3.28 -10.47
C ASP A 268 25.55 2.54 -9.93
N SER A 269 24.41 3.21 -9.97
CA SER A 269 23.11 2.71 -9.49
C SER A 269 23.07 2.43 -7.98
N LEU A 270 22.19 3.12 -7.27
CA LEU A 270 21.89 2.82 -5.85
C LEU A 270 21.37 1.38 -5.71
N PHE A 271 20.49 0.96 -6.63
CA PHE A 271 19.93 -0.39 -6.64
C PHE A 271 21.01 -1.46 -6.76
N LYS A 272 21.88 -1.37 -7.78
CA LYS A 272 22.95 -2.38 -7.99
C LYS A 272 23.96 -2.39 -6.86
N THR A 273 24.37 -1.21 -6.40
CA THR A 273 25.44 -1.05 -5.42
C THR A 273 25.01 -1.48 -4.04
N PHE A 274 23.87 -1.00 -3.58
CA PHE A 274 23.47 -1.17 -2.18
C PHE A 274 22.43 -2.29 -2.02
N ILE A 275 21.35 -2.30 -2.78
CA ILE A 275 20.24 -3.26 -2.58
C ILE A 275 20.66 -4.67 -3.06
N VAL A 276 20.99 -4.79 -4.33
CA VAL A 276 21.51 -6.05 -4.91
C VAL A 276 22.83 -6.44 -4.26
N GLY A 277 23.68 -5.45 -3.99
CA GLY A 277 24.98 -5.63 -3.33
C GLY A 277 24.84 -6.28 -1.95
N ALA A 278 23.96 -5.75 -1.09
CA ALA A 278 23.69 -6.31 0.24
C ALA A 278 23.20 -7.76 0.15
N THR A 279 22.20 -7.99 -0.68
CA THR A 279 21.64 -9.34 -0.87
C THR A 279 22.69 -10.33 -1.37
N ARG A 280 23.54 -9.91 -2.31
CA ARG A 280 24.64 -10.76 -2.82
C ARG A 280 25.62 -11.14 -1.72
N GLU A 281 26.03 -10.18 -0.88
CA GLU A 281 26.97 -10.44 0.21
C GLU A 281 26.35 -11.31 1.28
N VAL A 282 25.08 -11.08 1.66
CA VAL A 282 24.34 -11.93 2.61
C VAL A 282 24.22 -13.36 2.09
N ARG A 283 23.80 -13.57 0.84
CA ARG A 283 23.66 -14.91 0.24
C ARG A 283 25.00 -15.65 0.19
N LYS A 284 26.08 -14.95 -0.14
CA LYS A 284 27.45 -15.51 -0.11
C LYS A 284 27.81 -15.99 1.31
N ASN A 285 27.45 -15.23 2.34
CA ASN A 285 27.70 -15.56 3.74
C ASN A 285 26.82 -16.72 4.25
N LEU A 286 25.58 -16.84 3.74
CA LEU A 286 24.68 -17.96 4.02
C LEU A 286 25.18 -19.27 3.41
N ALA A 287 25.88 -19.22 2.28
CA ALA A 287 26.45 -20.38 1.58
C ALA A 287 25.39 -21.50 1.35
N ASP A 288 25.62 -22.70 1.89
CA ASP A 288 24.69 -23.85 1.75
C ASP A 288 23.35 -23.65 2.50
N LYS A 289 23.26 -22.62 3.33
CA LYS A 289 22.01 -22.23 4.01
C LYS A 289 21.22 -21.15 3.28
N ASP A 290 21.60 -20.79 2.06
CA ASP A 290 20.87 -19.80 1.28
C ASP A 290 19.45 -20.29 0.96
N PHE A 291 18.47 -19.55 1.46
CA PHE A 291 17.05 -19.86 1.30
C PHE A 291 16.36 -19.01 0.24
N CYS A 292 17.09 -18.10 -0.42
CA CYS A 292 16.55 -17.23 -1.48
C CYS A 292 16.41 -18.01 -2.79
N LEU A 293 15.21 -18.02 -3.38
CA LEU A 293 14.92 -18.74 -4.63
C LEU A 293 14.86 -17.78 -5.83
N SER A 294 14.01 -16.75 -5.76
CA SER A 294 13.91 -15.70 -6.77
C SER A 294 13.92 -14.34 -6.09
N VAL A 295 14.89 -13.49 -6.45
CA VAL A 295 15.05 -12.14 -5.88
C VAL A 295 15.30 -11.15 -7.02
N PHE A 296 14.54 -10.05 -7.04
CA PHE A 296 14.61 -8.97 -8.04
C PHE A 296 14.42 -9.42 -9.50
N LYS A 297 13.69 -10.50 -9.74
CA LYS A 297 13.48 -11.08 -11.08
C LYS A 297 12.04 -11.27 -11.48
N ASP A 298 11.13 -11.16 -10.53
CA ASP A 298 9.71 -11.46 -10.70
C ASP A 298 8.89 -10.43 -9.92
N ASN A 299 7.59 -10.46 -10.01
CA ASN A 299 6.65 -9.55 -9.35
C ASN A 299 6.89 -9.45 -7.83
N ALA A 300 7.29 -10.57 -7.21
CA ALA A 300 7.58 -10.61 -5.77
C ALA A 300 8.83 -11.45 -5.46
N GLY A 301 9.39 -11.25 -4.26
CA GLY A 301 10.48 -12.07 -3.75
C GLY A 301 10.02 -13.46 -3.32
N VAL A 302 10.83 -14.48 -3.60
CA VAL A 302 10.53 -15.89 -3.27
C VAL A 302 11.65 -16.48 -2.44
N ILE A 303 11.28 -17.03 -1.27
CA ILE A 303 12.19 -17.77 -0.39
C ILE A 303 11.63 -19.17 -0.09
N THR A 304 12.47 -20.08 0.37
CA THR A 304 11.99 -21.39 0.85
C THR A 304 11.16 -21.20 2.12
N PHE A 305 10.07 -21.92 2.28
CA PHE A 305 9.38 -22.04 3.57
C PHE A 305 9.81 -23.33 4.26
N ASN A 306 9.71 -24.45 3.55
CA ASN A 306 10.22 -25.75 3.95
C ASN A 306 10.59 -26.59 2.70
N ASP A 307 10.77 -27.89 2.85
CA ASP A 307 11.17 -28.75 1.74
C ASP A 307 10.13 -28.81 0.61
N ASP A 308 8.85 -28.63 0.91
CA ASP A 308 7.74 -28.79 -0.03
C ASP A 308 7.15 -27.44 -0.49
N TRP A 309 7.39 -26.34 0.24
CA TRP A 309 6.72 -25.05 0.01
C TRP A 309 7.69 -23.88 -0.05
N SER A 310 7.34 -22.91 -0.89
CA SER A 310 8.00 -21.62 -1.02
C SER A 310 7.09 -20.49 -0.52
N LEU A 311 7.69 -19.48 0.11
CA LEU A 311 7.02 -18.27 0.60
C LEU A 311 7.30 -17.12 -0.35
N VAL A 312 6.26 -16.38 -0.69
CA VAL A 312 6.28 -15.19 -1.55
C VAL A 312 5.92 -13.98 -0.73
N PHE A 313 6.61 -12.86 -0.92
CA PHE A 313 6.29 -11.61 -0.24
C PHE A 313 6.57 -10.38 -1.09
N LYS A 314 5.63 -9.42 -1.07
CA LYS A 314 5.69 -8.15 -1.78
C LYS A 314 5.01 -7.06 -0.96
N VAL A 315 5.55 -5.85 -1.04
CA VAL A 315 4.92 -4.63 -0.54
C VAL A 315 5.04 -3.56 -1.62
N GLU A 316 3.92 -2.95 -1.97
CA GLU A 316 3.80 -1.90 -2.96
C GLU A 316 3.31 -0.59 -2.34
N THR A 317 3.45 0.51 -3.08
CA THR A 317 2.96 1.83 -2.67
C THR A 317 1.90 2.35 -3.63
N HIS A 318 0.85 2.98 -3.09
CA HIS A 318 -0.24 3.56 -3.89
C HIS A 318 -0.58 4.99 -3.45
N ASN A 319 0.44 5.85 -3.39
CA ASN A 319 0.41 7.17 -2.77
C ASN A 319 -0.40 8.20 -3.57
N SER A 320 -0.01 8.46 -4.82
CA SER A 320 -0.64 9.48 -5.69
C SER A 320 -2.10 9.17 -5.99
N PRO A 321 -2.50 7.94 -6.36
CA PRO A 321 -3.90 7.60 -6.54
C PRO A 321 -4.72 7.80 -5.27
N SER A 322 -4.18 7.44 -4.09
CA SER A 322 -4.87 7.62 -2.81
C SER A 322 -4.97 9.09 -2.38
N ALA A 323 -4.06 9.96 -2.84
CA ALA A 323 -4.18 11.40 -2.63
C ALA A 323 -5.32 12.01 -3.47
N LEU A 324 -5.57 11.50 -4.67
CA LEU A 324 -6.61 11.97 -5.59
C LEU A 324 -7.97 11.37 -5.27
N ASP A 325 -8.02 10.07 -5.04
CA ASP A 325 -9.20 9.31 -4.62
C ASP A 325 -8.82 8.31 -3.52
N PRO A 326 -9.00 8.68 -2.26
CA PRO A 326 -8.56 7.88 -1.13
C PRO A 326 -9.10 6.45 -1.12
N TYR A 327 -10.39 6.29 -1.42
CA TYR A 327 -11.04 4.98 -1.48
C TYR A 327 -10.56 4.15 -2.68
N GLY A 328 -10.72 4.68 -3.89
CA GLY A 328 -10.37 3.96 -5.13
C GLY A 328 -8.86 3.70 -5.25
N GLY A 329 -8.04 4.68 -4.85
CA GLY A 329 -6.59 4.53 -4.84
C GLY A 329 -6.09 3.46 -3.88
N ALA A 330 -6.61 3.43 -2.67
CA ALA A 330 -6.24 2.42 -1.67
C ALA A 330 -6.80 1.02 -2.02
N LEU A 331 -8.04 0.95 -2.51
CA LEU A 331 -8.61 -0.30 -3.02
C LEU A 331 -7.74 -0.89 -4.14
N THR A 332 -7.27 -0.05 -5.07
CA THR A 332 -6.36 -0.46 -6.13
C THR A 332 -5.01 -0.93 -5.57
N GLY A 333 -4.49 -0.26 -4.55
CA GLY A 333 -3.24 -0.65 -3.89
C GLY A 333 -3.27 -2.08 -3.36
N ILE A 334 -4.31 -2.44 -2.61
CA ILE A 334 -4.43 -3.78 -2.04
C ILE A 334 -4.75 -4.85 -3.10
N VAL A 335 -5.63 -4.59 -4.07
CA VAL A 335 -5.91 -5.58 -5.12
C VAL A 335 -4.74 -5.69 -6.12
N GLY A 336 -3.96 -4.61 -6.30
CA GLY A 336 -2.73 -4.60 -7.11
C GLY A 336 -1.65 -5.50 -6.53
N VAL A 337 -1.26 -5.29 -5.27
CA VAL A 337 -0.22 -6.11 -4.63
C VAL A 337 -0.62 -7.59 -4.53
N ASN A 338 -1.91 -7.87 -4.41
CA ASN A 338 -2.42 -9.25 -4.45
C ASN A 338 -2.19 -9.91 -5.82
N ARG A 339 -2.25 -9.16 -6.93
CA ARG A 339 -1.90 -9.68 -8.26
C ARG A 339 -0.41 -9.98 -8.39
N ASP A 340 0.47 -9.17 -7.77
CA ASP A 340 1.91 -9.47 -7.74
C ASP A 340 2.19 -10.82 -7.09
N GLY A 341 1.57 -11.08 -5.94
CA GLY A 341 1.68 -12.38 -5.28
C GLY A 341 1.17 -13.53 -6.15
N MET A 342 0.02 -13.36 -6.82
CA MET A 342 -0.54 -14.36 -7.74
C MET A 342 0.30 -14.52 -9.01
N GLY A 343 0.85 -13.43 -9.55
CA GLY A 343 1.66 -13.43 -10.77
C GLY A 343 3.09 -13.94 -10.58
N THR A 344 3.52 -14.23 -9.36
CA THR A 344 4.88 -14.68 -9.06
C THR A 344 5.08 -16.16 -9.33
N GLY A 345 6.17 -16.49 -10.03
CA GLY A 345 6.44 -17.85 -10.49
C GLY A 345 5.30 -18.38 -11.35
N MET A 346 4.90 -19.61 -11.09
CA MET A 346 3.74 -20.24 -11.72
C MET A 346 2.41 -19.90 -11.03
N GLY A 347 2.37 -18.88 -10.16
CA GLY A 347 1.19 -18.48 -9.40
C GLY A 347 1.19 -19.00 -7.96
N ALA A 348 1.01 -18.09 -6.98
CA ALA A 348 1.01 -18.43 -5.56
C ALA A 348 -0.36 -18.19 -4.91
N ARG A 349 -0.70 -19.02 -3.90
CA ARG A 349 -1.92 -18.85 -3.10
C ARG A 349 -1.70 -17.81 -2.03
N LEU A 350 -2.46 -16.73 -2.05
CA LEU A 350 -2.40 -15.61 -1.10
C LEU A 350 -2.81 -16.08 0.30
N ILE A 351 -2.04 -15.69 1.31
CA ILE A 351 -2.25 -16.11 2.70
C ILE A 351 -2.60 -14.97 3.65
N PHE A 352 -2.00 -13.78 3.49
CA PHE A 352 -2.37 -12.60 4.26
C PHE A 352 -1.90 -11.30 3.58
N ASN A 353 -2.51 -10.18 4.03
CA ASN A 353 -2.07 -8.84 3.74
C ASN A 353 -1.45 -8.17 4.99
N THR A 354 -0.61 -7.15 4.75
CA THR A 354 -0.05 -6.24 5.73
C THR A 354 -0.10 -4.82 5.17
N ASP A 355 -0.59 -3.84 5.95
CA ASP A 355 -0.88 -2.52 5.44
C ASP A 355 -0.33 -1.44 6.38
N VAL A 356 0.49 -0.52 5.86
CA VAL A 356 1.07 0.59 6.62
C VAL A 356 0.71 1.90 5.95
N PHE A 357 0.29 2.87 6.77
CA PHE A 357 -0.16 4.17 6.27
C PHE A 357 0.59 5.32 6.93
N CYS A 358 0.83 6.40 6.17
CA CYS A 358 1.32 7.65 6.71
C CYS A 358 0.37 8.78 6.30
N PHE A 359 -0.20 9.48 7.28
CA PHE A 359 -1.19 10.54 7.09
C PHE A 359 -0.81 11.81 7.82
N ALA A 360 -1.33 12.95 7.37
CA ALA A 360 -1.46 14.10 8.25
C ALA A 360 -2.55 13.82 9.30
N SER A 361 -2.51 14.58 10.41
CA SER A 361 -3.47 14.43 11.51
C SER A 361 -4.92 14.47 10.99
N PRO A 362 -5.79 13.50 11.35
CA PRO A 362 -7.22 13.58 11.02
C PRO A 362 -7.91 14.77 11.69
N PHE A 363 -7.26 15.36 12.69
CA PHE A 363 -7.70 16.57 13.39
C PHE A 363 -7.01 17.85 12.85
N PHE A 364 -6.51 17.81 11.63
CA PHE A 364 -5.80 18.92 10.99
C PHE A 364 -6.69 20.15 10.91
N ALA A 365 -6.25 21.25 11.56
CA ALA A 365 -7.06 22.47 11.69
C ALA A 365 -6.60 23.63 10.79
N ASN A 366 -5.46 23.47 10.09
CA ASN A 366 -4.92 24.52 9.24
C ASN A 366 -5.66 24.58 7.90
N GLU A 367 -5.66 25.75 7.25
CA GLU A 367 -6.20 25.90 5.91
C GLU A 367 -5.38 25.09 4.90
N LEU A 368 -6.08 24.26 4.13
CA LEU A 368 -5.49 23.45 3.07
C LEU A 368 -5.46 24.23 1.75
N PRO A 369 -4.42 24.02 0.94
CA PRO A 369 -4.41 24.48 -0.44
C PRO A 369 -5.65 24.02 -1.20
N PRO A 370 -6.10 24.75 -2.24
CA PRO A 370 -7.19 24.32 -3.11
C PRO A 370 -6.96 22.91 -3.65
N ARG A 371 -8.06 22.14 -3.73
CA ARG A 371 -8.09 20.72 -4.20
C ARG A 371 -7.42 19.67 -3.31
N LEU A 372 -6.68 20.02 -2.27
CA LEU A 372 -6.31 19.03 -1.27
C LEU A 372 -7.54 18.61 -0.46
N LEU A 373 -7.70 17.30 -0.33
CA LEU A 373 -8.72 16.74 0.55
C LEU A 373 -8.30 16.89 2.00
N HIS A 374 -9.27 17.02 2.89
CA HIS A 374 -8.98 17.07 4.32
C HIS A 374 -8.34 15.73 4.77
N PRO A 375 -7.27 15.74 5.60
CA PRO A 375 -6.58 14.52 6.03
C PRO A 375 -7.49 13.46 6.64
N ARG A 376 -8.57 13.85 7.34
CA ARG A 376 -9.56 12.91 7.85
C ARG A 376 -10.29 12.17 6.72
N LYS A 377 -10.66 12.86 5.63
CA LYS A 377 -11.29 12.23 4.46
C LYS A 377 -10.34 11.26 3.75
N ILE A 378 -9.06 11.62 3.70
CA ILE A 378 -8.02 10.74 3.17
C ILE A 378 -7.89 9.49 4.06
N PHE A 379 -7.75 9.67 5.36
CA PHE A 379 -7.67 8.59 6.34
C PHE A 379 -8.86 7.62 6.24
N GLU A 380 -10.09 8.14 6.31
CA GLU A 380 -11.31 7.32 6.25
C GLU A 380 -11.43 6.58 4.92
N GLY A 381 -11.16 7.25 3.80
CA GLY A 381 -11.27 6.65 2.47
C GLY A 381 -10.21 5.59 2.21
N VAL A 382 -8.96 5.80 2.65
CA VAL A 382 -7.89 4.81 2.52
C VAL A 382 -8.19 3.57 3.36
N VAL A 383 -8.59 3.77 4.62
CA VAL A 383 -8.95 2.66 5.52
C VAL A 383 -10.10 1.83 4.93
N GLU A 384 -11.15 2.48 4.40
CA GLU A 384 -12.28 1.80 3.76
C GLU A 384 -11.89 1.09 2.46
N GLY A 385 -11.02 1.69 1.65
CA GLY A 385 -10.56 1.08 0.40
C GLY A 385 -9.79 -0.21 0.63
N VAL A 386 -8.84 -0.19 1.58
CA VAL A 386 -8.08 -1.39 1.98
C VAL A 386 -8.98 -2.43 2.63
N GLU A 387 -9.91 -2.02 3.51
CA GLU A 387 -10.93 -2.92 4.09
C GLU A 387 -11.68 -3.69 3.01
N HIS A 388 -12.25 -2.97 2.06
CA HIS A 388 -13.03 -3.59 0.99
C HIS A 388 -12.18 -4.48 0.08
N GLY A 389 -10.94 -4.09 -0.21
CA GLY A 389 -10.03 -4.88 -1.05
C GLY A 389 -9.63 -6.20 -0.39
N GLY A 390 -9.23 -6.17 0.87
CA GLY A 390 -8.83 -7.36 1.64
C GLY A 390 -10.01 -8.24 1.99
N ASN A 391 -11.03 -7.69 2.66
CA ASN A 391 -12.19 -8.45 3.15
C ASN A 391 -12.96 -9.14 2.02
N LYS A 392 -13.24 -8.43 0.92
CA LYS A 392 -13.97 -8.99 -0.23
C LYS A 392 -13.14 -9.99 -1.05
N SER A 393 -11.81 -9.95 -0.94
CA SER A 393 -10.91 -10.96 -1.51
C SER A 393 -10.78 -12.21 -0.64
N GLY A 394 -11.26 -12.18 0.61
CA GLY A 394 -11.12 -13.27 1.57
C GLY A 394 -9.66 -13.50 1.99
N ILE A 395 -8.87 -12.41 2.09
CA ILE A 395 -7.47 -12.43 2.51
C ILE A 395 -7.37 -11.65 3.81
N PRO A 396 -6.86 -12.24 4.90
CA PRO A 396 -6.78 -11.55 6.19
C PRO A 396 -5.70 -10.47 6.18
N THR A 397 -6.00 -9.27 6.69
CA THR A 397 -4.99 -8.25 7.03
C THR A 397 -4.55 -8.48 8.48
N ILE A 398 -3.33 -8.94 8.67
CA ILE A 398 -2.88 -9.44 9.98
C ILE A 398 -1.87 -8.54 10.69
N ASN A 399 -1.29 -7.56 10.00
CA ASN A 399 -0.26 -6.66 10.51
C ASN A 399 -0.36 -5.30 9.83
N GLY A 400 0.14 -4.26 10.49
CA GLY A 400 0.22 -2.91 9.94
C GLY A 400 0.45 -1.85 11.01
N SER A 401 0.66 -0.60 10.57
CA SER A 401 0.76 0.56 11.45
C SER A 401 0.29 1.83 10.76
N ILE A 402 0.10 2.90 11.54
CA ILE A 402 -0.28 4.21 11.01
C ILE A 402 0.61 5.26 11.66
N GLN A 403 1.35 5.98 10.83
CA GLN A 403 2.19 7.11 11.21
C GLN A 403 1.51 8.43 10.87
N PHE A 404 1.66 9.42 11.73
CA PHE A 404 1.08 10.75 11.55
C PHE A 404 2.17 11.83 11.58
N ASP A 405 2.24 12.59 10.48
CA ASP A 405 3.04 13.82 10.36
C ASP A 405 2.31 14.75 9.40
N ASP A 406 2.11 16.01 9.79
CA ASP A 406 1.33 16.97 8.99
C ASP A 406 1.94 17.25 7.60
N ARG A 407 3.20 16.88 7.36
CA ARG A 407 3.83 16.94 6.04
C ARG A 407 3.24 15.95 5.02
N PHE A 408 2.54 14.90 5.48
CA PHE A 408 1.80 14.00 4.61
C PHE A 408 0.47 14.59 4.10
N ALA A 409 0.12 15.84 4.46
CA ALA A 409 -1.09 16.50 3.95
C ALA A 409 -1.07 16.70 2.43
N GLY A 410 0.12 16.86 1.84
CA GLY A 410 0.28 16.99 0.38
C GLY A 410 0.12 15.67 -0.37
N LYS A 411 0.64 14.59 0.20
CA LYS A 411 0.55 13.24 -0.36
C LYS A 411 0.64 12.23 0.79
N PRO A 412 -0.41 11.42 1.04
CA PRO A 412 -0.33 10.33 2.01
C PRO A 412 0.59 9.23 1.48
N LEU A 413 1.12 8.39 2.37
CA LEU A 413 1.76 7.14 1.97
C LEU A 413 0.83 5.99 2.30
N VAL A 414 0.64 5.13 1.32
CA VAL A 414 -0.21 3.94 1.43
C VAL A 414 0.60 2.75 0.94
N TYR A 415 1.08 1.96 1.90
CA TYR A 415 1.78 0.72 1.63
C TYR A 415 0.81 -0.43 1.81
N CYS A 416 0.69 -1.27 0.78
CA CYS A 416 -0.07 -2.50 0.82
C CYS A 416 0.87 -3.67 0.56
N GLY A 417 0.83 -4.68 1.43
CA GLY A 417 1.66 -5.86 1.34
C GLY A 417 0.85 -7.14 1.23
N THR A 418 1.43 -8.14 0.58
CA THR A 418 0.83 -9.47 0.44
C THR A 418 1.87 -10.55 0.63
N ALA A 419 1.49 -11.61 1.34
CA ALA A 419 2.24 -12.85 1.36
C ALA A 419 1.45 -13.97 0.70
N ALA A 420 2.17 -14.87 0.07
CA ALA A 420 1.60 -16.02 -0.60
C ALA A 420 2.49 -17.26 -0.42
N ILE A 421 1.92 -18.44 -0.69
CA ILE A 421 2.63 -19.71 -0.61
C ILE A 421 2.39 -20.52 -1.89
N MET A 422 3.42 -21.19 -2.38
CA MET A 422 3.31 -22.09 -3.52
C MET A 422 4.12 -23.37 -3.29
N PRO A 423 3.72 -24.50 -3.89
CA PRO A 423 4.53 -25.73 -3.86
C PRO A 423 5.93 -25.43 -4.40
N ARG A 424 6.99 -26.03 -3.89
CA ARG A 424 8.33 -25.85 -4.44
C ARG A 424 8.47 -26.43 -5.85
N LEU A 425 7.75 -27.50 -6.13
CA LEU A 425 7.73 -28.16 -7.43
C LEU A 425 6.31 -28.26 -7.97
N LEU A 426 6.12 -27.90 -9.22
CA LEU A 426 4.91 -28.11 -10.01
C LEU A 426 5.28 -28.94 -11.24
N HIS A 427 4.62 -30.09 -11.44
CA HIS A 427 4.89 -31.00 -12.55
C HIS A 427 6.38 -31.39 -12.68
N GLY A 428 7.10 -31.44 -11.53
CA GLY A 428 8.51 -31.78 -11.48
C GLY A 428 9.49 -30.65 -11.82
N GLN A 429 8.97 -29.41 -11.99
CA GLN A 429 9.78 -28.20 -12.22
C GLN A 429 9.68 -27.25 -11.03
N PRO A 430 10.72 -26.44 -10.76
CA PRO A 430 10.66 -25.39 -9.73
C PRO A 430 9.52 -24.41 -10.02
N SER A 431 8.61 -24.22 -9.07
CA SER A 431 7.43 -23.38 -9.28
C SER A 431 7.72 -21.87 -9.33
N HIS A 432 8.87 -21.46 -8.83
CA HIS A 432 9.33 -20.06 -8.90
C HIS A 432 9.98 -19.70 -10.25
N GLU A 433 10.13 -20.68 -11.15
CA GLU A 433 10.61 -20.47 -12.51
C GLU A 433 9.43 -20.50 -13.46
N LYS A 434 9.36 -19.48 -14.32
CA LYS A 434 8.37 -19.38 -15.38
C LYS A 434 9.07 -18.89 -16.64
N LYS A 435 8.58 -19.29 -17.81
CA LYS A 435 9.15 -18.85 -19.07
C LYS A 435 8.16 -19.00 -20.22
N ALA A 436 7.83 -17.87 -20.89
CA ALA A 436 7.08 -17.91 -22.13
C ALA A 436 7.87 -18.59 -23.24
N GLN A 437 7.19 -19.29 -24.14
CA GLN A 437 7.79 -20.00 -25.27
C GLN A 437 7.29 -19.44 -26.60
N VAL A 438 8.15 -19.51 -27.61
CA VAL A 438 7.76 -19.12 -28.98
C VAL A 438 6.60 -20.00 -29.46
N GLY A 439 5.51 -19.34 -29.84
CA GLY A 439 4.29 -20.00 -30.26
C GLY A 439 3.21 -20.08 -29.18
N ASP A 440 3.52 -19.76 -27.93
CA ASP A 440 2.49 -19.64 -26.88
C ASP A 440 1.53 -18.50 -27.23
N HIS A 441 0.25 -18.70 -26.94
CA HIS A 441 -0.77 -17.67 -27.06
C HIS A 441 -0.69 -16.67 -25.92
N ILE A 442 -0.90 -15.39 -26.22
CA ILE A 442 -1.02 -14.32 -25.26
C ILE A 442 -2.48 -14.27 -24.82
N VAL A 443 -2.77 -14.78 -23.64
CA VAL A 443 -4.14 -14.82 -23.11
C VAL A 443 -4.29 -13.84 -21.96
N MET A 444 -5.24 -12.91 -22.09
CA MET A 444 -5.64 -12.02 -21.00
C MET A 444 -6.86 -12.58 -20.28
N THR A 445 -6.82 -12.62 -18.95
CA THR A 445 -7.93 -13.08 -18.10
C THR A 445 -8.42 -12.00 -17.14
N GLY A 446 -9.68 -12.07 -16.73
CA GLY A 446 -10.28 -11.23 -15.70
C GLY A 446 -11.11 -10.07 -16.25
N GLY A 447 -10.90 -8.86 -15.74
CA GLY A 447 -11.68 -7.69 -16.09
C GLY A 447 -11.47 -7.16 -17.51
N ARG A 448 -12.33 -6.25 -17.92
CA ARG A 448 -12.28 -5.62 -19.23
C ARG A 448 -11.47 -4.32 -19.23
N ILE A 449 -10.95 -3.93 -20.37
CA ILE A 449 -10.16 -2.72 -20.56
C ILE A 449 -11.07 -1.49 -20.64
N GLY A 450 -10.75 -0.47 -19.87
CA GLY A 450 -11.36 0.86 -19.86
C GLY A 450 -10.29 1.96 -19.93
N LYS A 451 -10.68 3.22 -19.69
CA LYS A 451 -9.74 4.35 -19.54
C LYS A 451 -9.14 4.47 -18.14
N ASP A 452 -9.42 3.49 -17.29
CA ASP A 452 -8.94 3.47 -15.90
C ASP A 452 -7.40 3.36 -15.89
N GLY A 453 -6.77 4.19 -15.07
CA GLY A 453 -5.33 4.17 -14.85
C GLY A 453 -4.46 4.57 -16.04
N ILE A 454 -5.03 5.11 -17.12
CA ILE A 454 -4.23 5.64 -18.23
C ILE A 454 -3.27 6.70 -17.70
N HIS A 455 -1.96 6.50 -17.91
CA HIS A 455 -0.86 7.26 -17.31
C HIS A 455 -0.76 7.16 -15.79
N GLY A 456 -1.40 6.18 -15.15
CA GLY A 456 -1.32 5.98 -13.70
C GLY A 456 0.11 5.77 -13.20
N ALA A 457 0.88 4.93 -13.87
CA ALA A 457 2.30 4.70 -13.58
C ALA A 457 3.14 5.99 -13.71
N THR A 458 2.91 6.78 -14.75
CA THR A 458 3.60 8.06 -14.95
C THR A 458 3.30 9.03 -13.80
N PHE A 459 2.01 9.18 -13.42
CA PHE A 459 1.60 10.08 -12.34
C PHE A 459 1.94 9.59 -10.95
N SER A 460 2.12 8.31 -10.74
CA SER A 460 2.50 7.77 -9.43
C SER A 460 3.87 8.28 -8.97
N SER A 461 4.77 8.58 -9.93
CA SER A 461 6.14 9.05 -9.70
C SER A 461 6.37 10.50 -10.17
N GLU A 462 5.31 11.30 -10.31
CA GLU A 462 5.37 12.73 -10.59
C GLU A 462 4.75 13.56 -9.46
N GLU A 463 5.14 14.84 -9.39
CA GLU A 463 4.55 15.79 -8.45
C GLU A 463 3.05 15.98 -8.76
N LEU A 464 2.20 15.91 -7.73
CA LEU A 464 0.78 16.24 -7.87
C LEU A 464 0.60 17.75 -8.00
N HIS A 465 -0.27 18.14 -8.91
CA HIS A 465 -0.63 19.54 -9.15
C HIS A 465 -2.11 19.69 -9.53
N GLU A 466 -2.60 20.92 -9.62
CA GLU A 466 -4.01 21.21 -9.95
C GLU A 466 -4.51 20.61 -11.27
N GLY A 467 -3.62 20.29 -12.21
CA GLY A 467 -3.94 19.71 -13.52
C GLY A 467 -3.82 18.19 -13.60
N SER A 468 -3.54 17.49 -12.49
CA SER A 468 -3.40 16.02 -12.49
C SER A 468 -4.66 15.35 -13.06
N PRO A 469 -4.52 14.39 -14.01
CA PRO A 469 -5.66 13.83 -14.73
C PRO A 469 -6.48 12.88 -13.89
N VAL A 470 -7.79 12.98 -14.03
CA VAL A 470 -8.79 12.12 -13.37
C VAL A 470 -8.70 10.66 -13.82
N THR A 471 -8.27 10.43 -15.08
CA THR A 471 -8.13 9.09 -15.66
C THR A 471 -7.04 8.25 -15.02
N ALA A 472 -6.10 8.86 -14.28
CA ALA A 472 -5.10 8.15 -13.50
C ALA A 472 -5.69 7.38 -12.30
N VAL A 473 -6.94 7.67 -11.90
CA VAL A 473 -7.63 6.94 -10.84
C VAL A 473 -8.15 5.62 -11.38
N GLN A 474 -7.91 4.56 -10.65
CA GLN A 474 -8.38 3.20 -10.91
C GLN A 474 -9.34 2.81 -9.78
N ILE A 475 -10.32 1.97 -10.09
CA ILE A 475 -11.19 1.39 -9.06
C ILE A 475 -11.18 -0.13 -9.27
N GLY A 476 -10.59 -0.85 -8.31
CA GLY A 476 -10.50 -2.29 -8.34
C GLY A 476 -11.83 -2.99 -8.01
N ASP A 477 -11.96 -4.24 -8.47
CA ASP A 477 -13.08 -5.12 -8.14
C ASP A 477 -12.59 -6.44 -7.52
N PRO A 478 -12.59 -6.53 -6.20
CA PRO A 478 -12.09 -7.70 -5.48
C PRO A 478 -12.80 -9.01 -5.84
N ILE A 479 -14.10 -8.97 -6.17
CA ILE A 479 -14.89 -10.17 -6.48
C ILE A 479 -14.45 -10.77 -7.81
N THR A 480 -14.28 -9.94 -8.85
CA THR A 480 -13.73 -10.41 -10.14
C THR A 480 -12.33 -10.97 -9.96
N GLN A 481 -11.49 -10.28 -9.17
CA GLN A 481 -10.14 -10.77 -8.89
C GLN A 481 -10.15 -12.11 -8.15
N ARG A 482 -11.04 -12.30 -7.17
CA ARG A 482 -11.16 -13.55 -6.44
C ARG A 482 -11.56 -14.71 -7.34
N LYS A 483 -12.58 -14.55 -8.19
CA LYS A 483 -12.98 -15.57 -9.18
C LYS A 483 -11.81 -15.94 -10.09
N MET A 484 -11.09 -14.93 -10.59
CA MET A 484 -9.92 -15.13 -11.45
C MET A 484 -8.81 -15.89 -10.74
N PHE A 485 -8.52 -15.58 -9.46
CA PHE A 485 -7.48 -16.27 -8.70
C PHE A 485 -7.82 -17.74 -8.44
N ASP A 486 -9.06 -18.05 -8.10
CA ASP A 486 -9.50 -19.44 -7.91
C ASP A 486 -9.38 -20.25 -9.22
N PHE A 487 -9.71 -19.65 -10.37
CA PHE A 487 -9.51 -20.22 -11.70
C PHE A 487 -8.03 -20.42 -12.00
N LEU A 488 -7.18 -19.42 -11.79
CA LEU A 488 -5.76 -19.47 -12.14
C LEU A 488 -4.99 -20.54 -11.33
N LEU A 489 -5.32 -20.72 -10.05
CA LEU A 489 -4.73 -21.77 -9.23
C LEU A 489 -5.09 -23.16 -9.78
N LEU A 490 -6.32 -23.36 -10.24
CA LEU A 490 -6.74 -24.62 -10.84
C LEU A 490 -6.09 -24.84 -12.22
N ALA A 491 -5.99 -23.79 -13.04
CA ALA A 491 -5.31 -23.85 -14.34
C ALA A 491 -3.81 -24.15 -14.16
N ARG A 492 -3.17 -23.57 -13.17
CA ARG A 492 -1.80 -23.88 -12.75
C ARG A 492 -1.61 -25.36 -12.42
N ASP A 493 -2.47 -25.86 -11.55
CA ASP A 493 -2.38 -27.25 -11.08
C ASP A 493 -2.65 -28.28 -12.19
N ARG A 494 -3.34 -27.85 -13.26
CA ARG A 494 -3.52 -28.64 -14.50
C ARG A 494 -2.39 -28.44 -15.53
N GLY A 495 -1.45 -27.52 -15.31
CA GLY A 495 -0.35 -27.23 -16.24
C GLY A 495 -0.82 -26.62 -17.55
N LEU A 496 -1.78 -25.69 -17.51
CA LEU A 496 -2.40 -25.10 -18.69
C LEU A 496 -1.66 -23.87 -19.23
N TYR A 497 -0.61 -23.38 -18.57
CA TYR A 497 0.19 -22.25 -19.04
C TYR A 497 1.68 -22.41 -18.66
N HIS A 498 2.55 -21.67 -19.34
CA HIS A 498 4.00 -21.67 -19.13
C HIS A 498 4.49 -20.46 -18.33
N SER A 499 3.78 -19.36 -18.38
CA SER A 499 4.14 -18.12 -17.66
C SER A 499 2.89 -17.28 -17.37
N ILE A 500 2.97 -16.47 -16.33
CA ILE A 500 1.90 -15.57 -15.88
C ILE A 500 2.51 -14.30 -15.31
N THR A 501 1.87 -13.14 -15.57
CA THR A 501 2.16 -11.88 -14.90
C THR A 501 0.89 -11.04 -14.79
N ASP A 502 0.87 -10.03 -13.92
CA ASP A 502 -0.25 -9.11 -13.80
C ASP A 502 -0.22 -8.02 -14.88
N ASN A 503 -1.36 -7.38 -15.13
CA ASN A 503 -1.47 -6.19 -15.92
C ASN A 503 -1.53 -4.96 -14.97
N GLY A 504 -0.40 -4.66 -14.36
CA GLY A 504 -0.23 -3.50 -13.49
C GLY A 504 0.06 -2.22 -14.27
N ALA A 505 1.09 -1.50 -13.85
CA ALA A 505 1.57 -0.30 -14.50
C ALA A 505 1.89 -0.52 -15.99
N GLY A 506 1.39 0.36 -16.85
CA GLY A 506 1.56 0.26 -18.30
C GLY A 506 0.71 -0.83 -18.98
N GLY A 507 -0.12 -1.55 -18.25
CA GLY A 507 -1.11 -2.48 -18.78
C GLY A 507 -0.51 -3.60 -19.64
N LEU A 508 -1.07 -3.80 -20.85
CA LEU A 508 -0.58 -4.81 -21.80
C LEU A 508 0.82 -4.50 -22.34
N SER A 509 1.25 -3.23 -22.38
CA SER A 509 2.58 -2.89 -22.87
C SER A 509 3.68 -3.43 -21.96
N SER A 510 3.49 -3.39 -20.65
CA SER A 510 4.43 -3.96 -19.67
C SER A 510 4.29 -5.47 -19.58
N SER A 511 3.09 -6.00 -19.32
CA SER A 511 2.90 -7.43 -19.08
C SER A 511 3.35 -8.28 -20.26
N VAL A 512 2.93 -7.94 -21.48
CA VAL A 512 3.32 -8.69 -22.70
C VAL A 512 4.79 -8.40 -23.07
N GLY A 513 5.24 -7.14 -22.91
CA GLY A 513 6.61 -6.73 -23.22
C GLY A 513 7.64 -7.47 -22.36
N GLU A 514 7.43 -7.54 -21.05
CA GLU A 514 8.29 -8.23 -20.09
C GLU A 514 8.32 -9.76 -20.36
N MET A 515 7.15 -10.38 -20.55
CA MET A 515 7.11 -11.80 -20.88
C MET A 515 7.79 -12.12 -22.22
N ALA A 516 7.74 -11.18 -23.17
CA ALA A 516 8.36 -11.36 -24.49
C ALA A 516 9.90 -11.24 -24.47
N GLU A 517 10.52 -10.79 -23.38
CA GLU A 517 11.99 -10.87 -23.23
C GLU A 517 12.47 -12.33 -23.30
N ASP A 518 11.67 -13.27 -22.81
CA ASP A 518 11.96 -14.71 -22.88
C ASP A 518 12.04 -15.26 -24.30
N THR A 519 11.24 -14.71 -25.22
CA THR A 519 11.07 -15.21 -26.60
C THR A 519 11.73 -14.32 -27.64
N GLY A 520 11.96 -13.06 -27.31
CA GLY A 520 12.53 -12.05 -28.18
C GLY A 520 11.51 -11.30 -29.02
N GLY A 521 10.20 -11.44 -28.77
CA GLY A 521 9.16 -10.64 -29.45
C GLY A 521 7.77 -11.24 -29.36
N PHE A 522 6.80 -10.50 -29.90
CA PHE A 522 5.39 -10.91 -29.93
C PHE A 522 4.60 -10.25 -31.06
N GLU A 523 3.41 -10.77 -31.34
CA GLU A 523 2.37 -10.17 -32.16
C GLU A 523 1.07 -10.08 -31.36
N LEU A 524 0.60 -8.87 -31.08
CA LEU A 524 -0.56 -8.57 -30.23
C LEU A 524 -1.66 -7.86 -31.03
N HIS A 525 -2.88 -8.40 -30.99
CA HIS A 525 -4.07 -7.86 -31.64
C HIS A 525 -4.94 -7.10 -30.65
N LEU A 526 -4.78 -5.78 -30.59
CA LEU A 526 -5.48 -4.90 -29.62
C LEU A 526 -7.00 -4.89 -29.78
N ASP A 527 -7.50 -5.14 -30.99
CA ASP A 527 -8.93 -5.21 -31.30
C ASP A 527 -9.62 -6.49 -30.80
N ARG A 528 -8.86 -7.48 -30.33
CA ARG A 528 -9.39 -8.68 -29.67
C ARG A 528 -9.61 -8.50 -28.18
N ALA A 529 -9.06 -7.44 -27.58
CA ALA A 529 -9.18 -7.21 -26.17
C ALA A 529 -10.63 -6.85 -25.77
N PRO A 530 -11.19 -7.46 -24.70
CA PRO A 530 -12.53 -7.13 -24.24
C PRO A 530 -12.53 -5.73 -23.60
N LEU A 531 -13.48 -4.89 -24.02
CA LEU A 531 -13.59 -3.51 -23.61
C LEU A 531 -14.79 -3.31 -22.65
N LYS A 532 -14.63 -2.43 -21.65
CA LYS A 532 -15.72 -1.97 -20.78
C LYS A 532 -16.78 -1.18 -21.57
N TYR A 533 -16.31 -0.40 -22.57
CA TYR A 533 -17.15 0.45 -23.43
C TYR A 533 -16.41 0.78 -24.73
N GLN A 534 -17.16 1.21 -25.74
CA GLN A 534 -16.60 1.61 -27.03
C GLN A 534 -15.95 3.00 -26.92
N GLY A 535 -15.06 3.32 -27.87
CA GLY A 535 -14.45 4.65 -27.99
C GLY A 535 -13.00 4.76 -27.50
N LEU A 536 -12.35 3.62 -27.13
CA LEU A 536 -10.93 3.57 -26.83
C LEU A 536 -10.11 3.57 -28.12
N ARG A 537 -9.00 4.31 -28.10
CA ARG A 537 -7.96 4.29 -29.15
C ARG A 537 -7.01 3.11 -28.93
N PRO A 538 -6.26 2.68 -29.97
CA PRO A 538 -5.31 1.58 -29.83
C PRO A 538 -4.29 1.74 -28.70
N TRP A 539 -3.73 2.95 -28.52
CA TRP A 539 -2.80 3.21 -27.43
C TRP A 539 -3.48 3.16 -26.04
N GLU A 540 -4.73 3.64 -25.92
CA GLU A 540 -5.49 3.56 -24.67
C GLU A 540 -5.77 2.10 -24.27
N ILE A 541 -5.97 1.21 -25.25
CA ILE A 541 -6.13 -0.22 -25.02
C ILE A 541 -4.81 -0.83 -24.54
N LEU A 542 -3.70 -0.45 -25.14
CA LEU A 542 -2.37 -0.99 -24.85
C LEU A 542 -1.89 -0.64 -23.45
N ILE A 543 -2.03 0.63 -23.03
CA ILE A 543 -1.48 1.13 -21.77
C ILE A 543 -2.50 1.25 -20.63
N SER A 544 -3.76 0.85 -20.84
CA SER A 544 -4.76 0.86 -19.77
C SER A 544 -4.33 0.01 -18.58
N GLU A 545 -4.41 0.59 -17.40
CA GLU A 545 -4.12 -0.09 -16.13
C GLU A 545 -5.41 -0.53 -15.40
N ALA A 546 -6.51 -0.75 -16.16
CA ALA A 546 -7.74 -1.31 -15.59
C ALA A 546 -7.42 -2.57 -14.79
N GLN A 547 -7.94 -2.63 -13.56
CA GLN A 547 -7.57 -3.64 -12.58
C GLN A 547 -8.11 -5.04 -12.92
N GLU A 548 -7.80 -6.05 -12.09
CA GLU A 548 -8.28 -7.44 -12.14
C GLU A 548 -7.93 -8.18 -13.44
N ARG A 549 -6.75 -7.91 -14.01
CA ARG A 549 -6.32 -8.57 -15.24
C ARG A 549 -4.96 -9.23 -15.06
N MET A 550 -4.83 -10.43 -15.63
CA MET A 550 -3.57 -11.17 -15.71
C MET A 550 -3.30 -11.55 -17.17
N THR A 551 -2.03 -11.55 -17.56
CA THR A 551 -1.55 -12.04 -18.87
C THR A 551 -0.84 -13.38 -18.69
N LEU A 552 -1.14 -14.34 -19.56
CA LEU A 552 -0.58 -15.67 -19.51
C LEU A 552 0.00 -16.09 -20.89
N ALA A 553 1.05 -16.90 -20.84
CA ALA A 553 1.58 -17.62 -22.01
C ALA A 553 1.00 -19.03 -22.02
N VAL A 554 0.03 -19.28 -22.91
CA VAL A 554 -0.72 -20.53 -23.00
C VAL A 554 -0.28 -21.33 -24.21
N PRO A 555 0.20 -22.60 -24.05
CA PRO A 555 0.56 -23.44 -25.17
C PRO A 555 -0.60 -23.66 -26.17
N PRO A 556 -0.37 -23.76 -27.48
CA PRO A 556 -1.42 -23.95 -28.49
C PRO A 556 -2.30 -25.18 -28.22
N ASP A 557 -1.74 -26.25 -27.72
CA ASP A 557 -2.46 -27.51 -27.42
C ASP A 557 -3.26 -27.45 -26.10
N LYS A 558 -3.10 -26.39 -25.31
CA LYS A 558 -3.82 -26.15 -24.04
C LYS A 558 -4.86 -25.03 -24.10
N LEU A 559 -4.87 -24.27 -25.20
CA LEU A 559 -5.71 -23.07 -25.30
C LEU A 559 -7.20 -23.36 -25.13
N ASP A 560 -7.74 -24.37 -25.84
CA ASP A 560 -9.15 -24.72 -25.78
C ASP A 560 -9.57 -25.18 -24.36
N GLU A 561 -8.71 -25.96 -23.68
CA GLU A 561 -8.96 -26.41 -22.31
C GLU A 561 -8.93 -25.22 -21.35
N PHE A 562 -7.97 -24.31 -21.51
CA PHE A 562 -7.85 -23.09 -20.69
C PHE A 562 -9.09 -22.19 -20.80
N ILE A 563 -9.53 -21.89 -22.04
CA ILE A 563 -10.70 -21.04 -22.30
C ILE A 563 -11.98 -21.71 -21.77
N SER A 564 -12.11 -23.02 -21.94
CA SER A 564 -13.28 -23.78 -21.44
C SER A 564 -13.35 -23.75 -19.92
N LEU A 565 -12.23 -23.96 -19.24
CA LEU A 565 -12.16 -23.91 -17.78
C LEU A 565 -12.48 -22.47 -17.25
N ALA A 566 -11.98 -21.44 -17.93
CA ALA A 566 -12.29 -20.06 -17.58
C ALA A 566 -13.81 -19.79 -17.64
N ALA A 567 -14.45 -20.23 -18.73
CA ALA A 567 -15.89 -20.09 -18.91
C ALA A 567 -16.70 -20.89 -17.88
N GLU A 568 -16.27 -22.10 -17.49
CA GLU A 568 -16.90 -22.90 -16.43
C GLU A 568 -16.86 -22.19 -15.07
N MET A 569 -15.82 -21.40 -14.81
CA MET A 569 -15.62 -20.67 -13.56
C MET A 569 -16.09 -19.19 -13.61
N ASP A 570 -16.83 -18.83 -14.66
CA ASP A 570 -17.33 -17.45 -14.88
C ASP A 570 -16.19 -16.41 -14.89
N VAL A 571 -15.08 -16.74 -15.57
CA VAL A 571 -13.92 -15.86 -15.78
C VAL A 571 -13.79 -15.56 -17.26
N GLU A 572 -13.72 -14.28 -17.63
CA GLU A 572 -13.47 -13.89 -19.02
C GLU A 572 -11.99 -14.15 -19.36
N ALA A 573 -11.74 -14.83 -20.49
CA ALA A 573 -10.41 -15.11 -21.01
C ALA A 573 -10.40 -14.88 -22.53
N SER A 574 -9.39 -14.15 -23.03
CA SER A 574 -9.31 -13.74 -24.43
C SER A 574 -7.92 -13.96 -25.00
N ASP A 575 -7.85 -14.64 -26.16
CA ASP A 575 -6.61 -14.81 -26.94
C ASP A 575 -6.32 -13.52 -27.73
N LEU A 576 -5.28 -12.81 -27.33
CA LEU A 576 -4.88 -11.55 -27.91
C LEU A 576 -3.77 -11.64 -28.96
N GLY A 577 -3.07 -12.78 -29.06
CA GLY A 577 -1.94 -12.91 -29.98
C GLY A 577 -0.99 -14.04 -29.64
N VAL A 578 0.25 -13.92 -30.08
CA VAL A 578 1.26 -14.97 -29.91
C VAL A 578 2.64 -14.42 -29.58
N PHE A 579 3.40 -15.13 -28.77
CA PHE A 579 4.81 -14.87 -28.55
C PHE A 579 5.65 -15.39 -29.71
N THR A 580 6.61 -14.58 -30.18
CA THR A 580 7.42 -14.86 -31.38
C THR A 580 8.91 -14.65 -31.08
N ALA A 581 9.78 -15.09 -32.01
CA ALA A 581 11.21 -14.77 -32.00
C ALA A 581 11.55 -13.65 -33.00
N SER A 582 10.63 -12.72 -33.25
CA SER A 582 10.77 -11.72 -34.31
C SER A 582 11.77 -10.62 -34.03
N GLY A 583 12.10 -10.37 -32.77
CA GLY A 583 12.88 -9.21 -32.30
C GLY A 583 12.03 -7.94 -32.09
N TYR A 584 10.70 -8.03 -32.27
CA TYR A 584 9.82 -6.87 -32.28
C TYR A 584 8.70 -6.93 -31.24
N PHE A 585 8.43 -5.79 -30.67
CA PHE A 585 7.20 -5.39 -29.98
C PHE A 585 6.19 -4.98 -31.05
N HIS A 586 5.36 -5.92 -31.48
CA HIS A 586 4.49 -5.73 -32.65
C HIS A 586 3.01 -5.74 -32.25
N CYS A 587 2.32 -4.59 -32.41
CA CYS A 587 0.89 -4.49 -32.17
C CYS A 587 0.10 -4.20 -33.45
N LEU A 588 -1.03 -4.90 -33.58
CA LEU A 588 -2.00 -4.73 -34.66
C LEU A 588 -3.34 -4.22 -34.12
N TYR A 589 -4.03 -3.47 -34.94
CA TYR A 589 -5.41 -3.07 -34.70
C TYR A 589 -6.20 -3.18 -36.01
N GLN A 590 -7.26 -4.01 -36.03
CA GLN A 590 -8.06 -4.29 -37.23
C GLN A 590 -7.17 -4.73 -38.41
N GLY A 591 -6.21 -5.59 -38.16
CA GLY A 591 -5.29 -6.11 -39.18
C GLY A 591 -4.25 -5.12 -39.72
N ARG A 592 -4.11 -3.93 -39.13
CA ARG A 592 -3.08 -2.93 -39.47
C ARG A 592 -2.05 -2.82 -38.34
N THR A 593 -0.79 -2.75 -38.71
CA THR A 593 0.29 -2.46 -37.73
C THR A 593 0.11 -1.05 -37.18
N VAL A 594 0.08 -0.95 -35.85
CA VAL A 594 -0.02 0.32 -35.09
C VAL A 594 1.22 0.62 -34.25
N CYS A 595 2.02 -0.41 -33.97
CA CYS A 595 3.30 -0.33 -33.26
C CYS A 595 4.25 -1.42 -33.79
N CYS A 596 5.51 -1.05 -34.03
CA CYS A 596 6.57 -1.98 -34.41
C CYS A 596 7.92 -1.43 -33.89
N LEU A 597 8.27 -1.78 -32.66
CA LEU A 597 9.47 -1.35 -31.96
C LEU A 597 10.45 -2.52 -31.81
N SER A 598 11.73 -2.24 -31.85
CA SER A 598 12.74 -3.24 -31.44
C SER A 598 12.60 -3.54 -29.95
N MET A 599 12.57 -4.83 -29.58
CA MET A 599 12.58 -5.26 -28.18
C MET A 599 13.80 -4.69 -27.43
N ALA A 600 14.97 -4.71 -28.07
CA ALA A 600 16.19 -4.14 -27.48
C ALA A 600 16.07 -2.63 -27.22
N PHE A 601 15.46 -1.89 -28.14
CA PHE A 601 15.33 -0.43 -27.97
C PHE A 601 14.35 -0.07 -26.86
N ILE A 602 13.19 -0.74 -26.78
CA ILE A 602 12.19 -0.42 -25.76
C ILE A 602 12.69 -0.77 -24.34
N HIS A 603 13.46 -1.84 -24.20
CA HIS A 603 13.96 -2.28 -22.89
C HIS A 603 15.31 -1.68 -22.48
N GLU A 604 16.23 -1.42 -23.42
CA GLU A 604 17.61 -0.99 -23.14
C GLU A 604 17.95 0.41 -23.65
N GLY A 605 17.05 1.05 -24.41
CA GLY A 605 17.31 2.33 -25.08
C GLY A 605 17.27 3.57 -24.18
N VAL A 606 16.77 3.48 -22.97
CA VAL A 606 16.66 4.62 -22.05
C VAL A 606 18.04 5.12 -21.62
N PRO A 607 18.36 6.43 -21.74
CA PRO A 607 19.63 6.98 -21.28
C PRO A 607 19.75 6.93 -19.74
N GLN A 608 20.96 6.64 -19.25
CA GLN A 608 21.22 6.62 -17.80
C GLN A 608 21.25 8.03 -17.22
N MET A 609 20.40 8.29 -16.25
CA MET A 609 20.31 9.57 -15.55
C MET A 609 21.63 9.89 -14.80
N GLN A 610 22.01 11.17 -14.76
CA GLN A 610 23.08 11.69 -13.94
C GLN A 610 22.47 12.41 -12.71
N LEU A 611 22.82 11.97 -11.50
CA LEU A 611 22.24 12.50 -10.26
C LEU A 611 23.34 13.06 -9.35
N PRO A 612 23.56 14.37 -9.31
CA PRO A 612 24.46 14.96 -8.34
C PRO A 612 23.84 14.99 -6.94
N ALA A 613 24.65 14.68 -5.93
CA ALA A 613 24.22 14.62 -4.54
C ALA A 613 25.30 15.23 -3.63
N ARG A 614 24.88 16.08 -2.68
CA ARG A 614 25.82 16.70 -1.72
C ARG A 614 25.25 16.65 -0.32
N TRP A 615 25.96 15.97 0.58
CA TRP A 615 25.60 15.90 1.98
C TRP A 615 26.16 17.08 2.76
N THR A 616 25.29 17.70 3.55
CA THR A 616 25.65 18.69 4.57
C THR A 616 24.83 18.35 5.81
N PRO A 617 25.47 17.99 6.94
CA PRO A 617 24.73 17.69 8.16
C PRO A 617 23.79 18.84 8.55
N PRO A 618 22.53 18.56 8.94
CA PRO A 618 21.62 19.62 9.37
C PRO A 618 22.11 20.25 10.68
N ALA A 619 21.91 21.56 10.82
CA ALA A 619 22.28 22.30 12.03
C ALA A 619 21.23 22.12 13.13
N VAL A 620 21.17 20.91 13.72
CA VAL A 620 20.28 20.60 14.86
C VAL A 620 21.06 20.67 16.16
N THR A 621 20.38 21.12 17.21
CA THR A 621 20.98 21.24 18.54
C THR A 621 20.14 20.47 19.57
N GLU A 622 20.81 19.89 20.55
CA GLU A 622 20.13 19.25 21.66
C GLU A 622 19.44 20.28 22.56
N PRO A 623 18.15 20.16 22.84
CA PRO A 623 17.42 21.15 23.66
C PRO A 623 17.74 20.97 25.17
N ASP A 624 17.84 22.09 25.87
CA ASP A 624 17.88 22.09 27.34
C ASP A 624 16.45 22.08 27.90
N VAL A 625 15.97 20.87 28.15
CA VAL A 625 14.61 20.62 28.65
C VAL A 625 14.63 20.42 30.16
N ALA A 626 13.78 21.15 30.88
CA ALA A 626 13.60 20.95 32.33
C ALA A 626 13.00 19.57 32.63
N ALA A 627 13.41 18.98 33.77
CA ALA A 627 12.81 17.73 34.21
C ALA A 627 11.29 17.89 34.44
N PRO A 628 10.46 16.90 34.09
CA PRO A 628 9.04 16.95 34.36
C PRO A 628 8.73 17.06 35.85
N THR A 629 7.70 17.81 36.17
CA THR A 629 7.18 17.87 37.56
C THR A 629 6.25 16.71 37.87
N ASP A 630 5.64 16.11 36.88
CA ASP A 630 4.74 14.97 36.98
C ASP A 630 4.94 14.02 35.78
N TYR A 631 5.65 12.95 36.03
CA TYR A 631 5.96 11.91 35.02
C TYR A 631 4.72 11.10 34.60
N ALA A 632 3.73 10.96 35.49
CA ALA A 632 2.50 10.25 35.18
C ALA A 632 1.63 11.00 34.16
N VAL A 633 1.60 12.32 34.24
CA VAL A 633 0.94 13.16 33.25
C VAL A 633 1.63 13.09 31.90
N ILE A 634 2.97 13.14 31.88
CA ILE A 634 3.74 13.01 30.63
C ILE A 634 3.48 11.65 29.97
N LEU A 635 3.50 10.56 30.73
CA LEU A 635 3.21 9.23 30.19
C LEU A 635 1.81 9.13 29.59
N GLN A 636 0.77 9.68 30.25
CA GLN A 636 -0.59 9.72 29.73
C GLN A 636 -0.69 10.55 28.44
N GLN A 637 0.01 11.68 28.38
CA GLN A 637 0.07 12.51 27.18
C GLN A 637 0.75 11.79 26.01
N LEU A 638 1.86 11.08 26.27
CA LEU A 638 2.55 10.28 25.26
C LEU A 638 1.66 9.16 24.73
N LEU A 639 0.99 8.40 25.61
CA LEU A 639 0.03 7.37 25.23
C LEU A 639 -1.10 7.91 24.35
N GLY A 640 -1.51 9.18 24.56
CA GLY A 640 -2.51 9.85 23.76
C GLY A 640 -2.00 10.47 22.44
N ARG A 641 -0.71 10.37 22.11
CA ARG A 641 -0.19 10.85 20.82
C ARG A 641 -0.64 9.93 19.67
N LEU A 642 -0.94 10.51 18.51
CA LEU A 642 -1.47 9.76 17.36
C LEU A 642 -0.56 8.62 16.90
N ASN A 643 0.75 8.76 16.99
CA ASN A 643 1.69 7.69 16.62
C ASN A 643 1.67 6.52 17.61
N ILE A 644 1.41 6.78 18.89
CA ILE A 644 1.40 5.77 19.96
C ILE A 644 0.00 5.21 20.22
N CYS A 645 -1.06 6.04 20.20
CA CYS A 645 -2.41 5.65 20.59
C CYS A 645 -2.95 4.45 19.84
N SER A 646 -3.99 3.83 20.41
CA SER A 646 -4.67 2.67 19.81
C SER A 646 -5.16 2.93 18.39
N LYS A 647 -4.94 1.95 17.53
CA LYS A 647 -5.48 1.90 16.16
C LYS A 647 -6.67 0.93 16.07
N GLU A 648 -7.27 0.57 17.20
CA GLU A 648 -8.34 -0.42 17.31
C GLU A 648 -9.52 -0.12 16.37
N SER A 649 -9.91 1.15 16.21
CA SER A 649 -10.98 1.58 15.30
C SER A 649 -10.73 1.22 13.83
N VAL A 650 -9.46 1.16 13.42
CA VAL A 650 -9.04 0.72 12.08
C VAL A 650 -8.91 -0.79 12.04
N VAL A 651 -8.17 -1.38 12.97
CA VAL A 651 -7.88 -2.83 13.00
C VAL A 651 -9.15 -3.66 12.97
N ARG A 652 -10.20 -3.26 13.72
CA ARG A 652 -11.45 -4.03 13.78
C ARG A 652 -12.31 -3.95 12.54
N ARG A 653 -11.96 -3.13 11.57
CA ARG A 653 -12.62 -3.10 10.26
C ARG A 653 -12.11 -4.20 9.34
N TYR A 654 -10.88 -4.65 9.53
CA TYR A 654 -10.23 -5.65 8.69
C TYR A 654 -10.48 -7.06 9.20
N ASP A 655 -10.81 -7.98 8.29
CA ASP A 655 -10.83 -9.40 8.57
C ASP A 655 -9.41 -9.89 8.82
N HIS A 656 -9.08 -10.26 10.04
CA HIS A 656 -7.77 -10.79 10.40
C HIS A 656 -7.80 -12.26 10.82
N GLU A 657 -8.95 -12.92 10.74
CA GLU A 657 -9.13 -14.33 11.08
C GLU A 657 -9.61 -15.20 9.90
N VAL A 658 -10.01 -14.60 8.78
CA VAL A 658 -10.40 -15.33 7.58
C VAL A 658 -9.23 -16.22 7.12
N GLN A 659 -9.50 -17.38 6.52
CA GLN A 659 -8.56 -18.48 6.27
C GLN A 659 -8.06 -19.20 7.54
N ALA A 660 -8.48 -18.83 8.75
CA ALA A 660 -8.21 -19.52 10.03
C ALA A 660 -6.72 -19.81 10.34
N GLY A 661 -5.78 -19.05 9.74
CA GLY A 661 -4.33 -19.25 9.90
C GLY A 661 -3.67 -18.31 10.92
N THR A 662 -4.34 -17.24 11.34
CA THR A 662 -3.75 -16.20 12.21
C THR A 662 -3.63 -16.70 13.66
N VAL A 663 -2.39 -16.81 14.13
CA VAL A 663 -2.07 -17.30 15.48
C VAL A 663 -1.83 -16.14 16.44
N VAL A 664 -0.97 -15.18 16.08
CA VAL A 664 -0.83 -13.92 16.80
C VAL A 664 -1.50 -12.83 15.96
N LYS A 665 -2.51 -12.20 16.54
CA LYS A 665 -3.39 -11.23 15.90
C LYS A 665 -2.83 -9.81 16.06
N PRO A 666 -3.34 -8.84 15.27
CA PRO A 666 -2.90 -7.44 15.40
C PRO A 666 -3.29 -6.79 16.74
N LEU A 667 -4.24 -7.36 17.46
CA LEU A 667 -4.58 -6.98 18.84
C LEU A 667 -4.43 -8.18 19.75
N THR A 668 -3.73 -7.98 20.87
CA THR A 668 -3.38 -9.02 21.87
C THR A 668 -3.85 -8.65 23.27
N GLY A 669 -3.44 -9.43 24.28
CA GLY A 669 -3.79 -9.24 25.68
C GLY A 669 -5.10 -9.92 26.08
N VAL A 670 -5.45 -9.81 27.37
CA VAL A 670 -6.59 -10.52 27.98
C VAL A 670 -7.96 -10.11 27.41
N SER A 671 -8.06 -8.89 26.86
CA SER A 671 -9.26 -8.35 26.23
C SER A 671 -9.17 -8.31 24.70
N ASN A 672 -8.05 -8.74 24.09
CA ASN A 672 -7.74 -8.61 22.66
C ASN A 672 -7.91 -7.15 22.16
N ASP A 673 -7.39 -6.20 22.90
CA ASP A 673 -7.45 -4.77 22.62
C ASP A 673 -6.14 -4.03 22.96
N GLY A 674 -5.07 -4.76 23.32
CA GLY A 674 -3.70 -4.27 23.44
C GLY A 674 -2.96 -4.38 22.08
N PRO A 675 -1.83 -3.67 21.90
CA PRO A 675 -1.04 -3.73 20.66
C PRO A 675 -0.33 -5.07 20.49
N SER A 676 0.27 -5.29 19.31
CA SER A 676 1.09 -6.47 18.99
C SER A 676 2.32 -6.04 18.20
N ASP A 677 3.48 -6.61 18.54
CA ASP A 677 4.75 -6.29 17.89
C ASP A 677 4.81 -6.83 16.45
N ALA A 678 4.34 -8.05 16.24
CA ALA A 678 4.29 -8.72 14.97
C ALA A 678 3.07 -9.65 14.88
N ALA A 679 2.78 -10.14 13.68
CA ALA A 679 1.77 -11.17 13.48
C ALA A 679 2.40 -12.52 13.15
N VAL A 680 1.74 -13.59 13.55
CA VAL A 680 2.12 -14.98 13.23
C VAL A 680 0.98 -15.66 12.50
N PHE A 681 1.29 -16.22 11.33
CA PHE A 681 0.34 -16.94 10.49
C PHE A 681 0.78 -18.38 10.25
N ARG A 682 -0.15 -19.33 10.34
CA ARG A 682 0.05 -20.75 10.07
C ARG A 682 -0.53 -21.07 8.68
N PRO A 683 0.29 -21.17 7.62
CA PRO A 683 -0.19 -21.32 6.25
C PRO A 683 -0.67 -22.72 5.89
N LEU A 684 -0.23 -23.76 6.65
CA LEU A 684 -0.51 -25.17 6.40
C LEU A 684 -1.16 -25.78 7.64
N TYR A 685 -2.34 -26.40 7.47
CA TYR A 685 -3.09 -26.92 8.62
C TYR A 685 -2.57 -28.26 9.18
N ASP A 686 -1.73 -28.93 8.43
CA ASP A 686 -1.06 -30.20 8.80
C ASP A 686 0.34 -29.99 9.44
N SER A 687 0.83 -28.74 9.47
CA SER A 687 2.10 -28.35 10.10
C SER A 687 1.89 -27.31 11.20
N PHE A 688 2.79 -27.22 12.16
CA PHE A 688 2.88 -26.12 13.15
C PHE A 688 3.92 -25.07 12.75
N GLU A 689 4.59 -25.23 11.62
CA GLU A 689 5.45 -24.19 11.08
C GLU A 689 4.61 -22.95 10.72
N GLY A 690 5.16 -21.78 10.96
CA GLY A 690 4.47 -20.52 10.70
C GLY A 690 5.35 -19.47 10.04
N VAL A 691 4.69 -18.44 9.58
CA VAL A 691 5.27 -17.22 9.05
C VAL A 691 5.10 -16.12 10.09
N VAL A 692 6.16 -15.36 10.34
CA VAL A 692 6.12 -14.13 11.14
C VAL A 692 6.33 -12.96 10.19
N VAL A 693 5.49 -11.92 10.33
CA VAL A 693 5.58 -10.68 9.58
C VAL A 693 5.62 -9.49 10.53
N ALA A 694 6.54 -8.57 10.26
CA ALA A 694 6.73 -7.33 11.00
C ALA A 694 7.22 -6.23 10.09
N HIS A 695 7.33 -5.01 10.60
CA HIS A 695 7.92 -3.89 9.89
C HIS A 695 8.54 -2.88 10.87
N GLY A 696 9.37 -1.97 10.33
CA GLY A 696 9.87 -0.81 11.01
C GLY A 696 9.78 0.43 10.11
N ILE A 697 9.45 1.59 10.70
CA ILE A 697 9.25 2.85 10.01
C ILE A 697 9.47 4.04 10.94
N CYS A 698 10.52 4.83 10.72
CA CYS A 698 10.96 5.90 11.61
C CYS A 698 11.13 7.25 10.89
N PRO A 699 10.11 7.83 10.25
CA PRO A 699 10.25 9.01 9.40
C PRO A 699 10.75 10.25 10.15
N SER A 700 10.47 10.39 11.44
CA SER A 700 10.90 11.53 12.26
C SER A 700 12.42 11.66 12.38
N TYR A 701 13.15 10.57 12.30
CA TYR A 701 14.62 10.57 12.39
C TYR A 701 15.28 11.09 11.11
N SER A 702 14.56 11.11 9.98
CA SER A 702 15.05 11.63 8.71
C SER A 702 15.41 13.12 8.73
N ASP A 703 14.81 13.87 9.65
CA ASP A 703 15.10 15.30 9.85
C ASP A 703 16.50 15.54 10.46
N ILE A 704 17.08 14.49 11.04
CA ILE A 704 18.43 14.53 11.64
C ILE A 704 19.41 13.82 10.74
N ASP A 705 19.19 12.53 10.44
CA ASP A 705 20.06 11.75 9.57
C ASP A 705 19.35 10.52 9.00
N THR A 706 19.23 10.44 7.67
CA THR A 706 18.59 9.31 6.98
C THR A 706 19.38 8.00 7.06
N TYR A 707 20.67 8.04 7.39
CA TYR A 707 21.47 6.84 7.69
C TYR A 707 20.95 6.16 8.95
N HIS A 708 20.80 6.93 10.04
CA HIS A 708 20.28 6.42 11.30
C HIS A 708 18.79 6.11 11.24
N MET A 709 17.99 6.88 10.49
CA MET A 709 16.59 6.55 10.21
C MET A 709 16.45 5.15 9.62
N MET A 710 17.23 4.82 8.59
CA MET A 710 17.21 3.50 7.94
C MET A 710 17.69 2.41 8.88
N ALA A 711 18.77 2.64 9.61
CA ALA A 711 19.29 1.69 10.59
C ALA A 711 18.24 1.35 11.66
N CYS A 712 17.53 2.36 12.17
CA CYS A 712 16.46 2.19 13.16
C CYS A 712 15.25 1.46 12.59
N ALA A 713 14.84 1.76 11.34
CA ALA A 713 13.74 1.04 10.71
C ALA A 713 14.05 -0.45 10.49
N ILE A 714 15.29 -0.80 10.12
CA ILE A 714 15.73 -2.20 10.04
C ILE A 714 15.69 -2.87 11.41
N ASP A 715 16.26 -2.23 12.42
CA ASP A 715 16.30 -2.76 13.79
C ASP A 715 14.91 -2.94 14.38
N GLU A 716 14.01 -1.96 14.20
CA GLU A 716 12.62 -2.03 14.66
C GLU A 716 11.88 -3.20 14.02
N GLY A 717 11.98 -3.37 12.69
CA GLY A 717 11.36 -4.50 12.02
C GLY A 717 11.87 -5.85 12.53
N LEU A 718 13.18 -6.00 12.70
CA LEU A 718 13.80 -7.22 13.24
C LEU A 718 13.48 -7.45 14.72
N ARG A 719 13.43 -6.40 15.52
CA ARG A 719 13.09 -6.44 16.93
C ARG A 719 11.65 -6.91 17.14
N ASN A 720 10.69 -6.34 16.40
CA ASN A 720 9.30 -6.76 16.39
C ASN A 720 9.14 -8.23 15.96
N TYR A 721 9.83 -8.62 14.88
CA TYR A 721 9.84 -9.98 14.37
C TYR A 721 10.35 -10.99 15.42
N VAL A 722 11.45 -10.68 16.10
CA VAL A 722 12.05 -11.52 17.13
C VAL A 722 11.21 -11.55 18.39
N ALA A 723 10.62 -10.41 18.81
CA ALA A 723 9.80 -10.34 20.02
C ALA A 723 8.67 -11.38 20.00
N THR A 724 8.10 -11.65 18.82
CA THR A 724 6.98 -12.59 18.67
C THR A 724 7.41 -14.05 18.39
N GLY A 725 8.71 -14.30 18.17
CA GLY A 725 9.26 -15.65 18.00
C GLY A 725 9.85 -15.96 16.64
N GLY A 726 9.97 -14.95 15.76
CA GLY A 726 10.59 -15.08 14.45
C GLY A 726 12.08 -15.46 14.55
N SER A 727 12.53 -16.39 13.71
CA SER A 727 13.89 -16.93 13.74
C SER A 727 14.87 -16.08 12.94
N MET A 728 15.95 -15.61 13.55
CA MET A 728 17.03 -14.90 12.88
C MET A 728 17.86 -15.76 11.90
N GLU A 729 17.64 -17.08 11.86
CA GLU A 729 18.30 -17.97 10.92
C GLU A 729 17.53 -18.09 9.57
N HIS A 730 16.28 -17.59 9.51
CA HIS A 730 15.44 -17.66 8.32
C HIS A 730 14.53 -16.43 8.26
N VAL A 731 15.10 -15.31 7.91
CA VAL A 731 14.44 -14.00 7.83
C VAL A 731 14.90 -13.24 6.59
N ALA A 732 13.97 -12.59 5.92
CA ALA A 732 14.22 -11.75 4.75
C ALA A 732 13.58 -10.37 4.94
N GLY A 733 14.12 -9.38 4.25
CA GLY A 733 13.66 -8.00 4.28
C GLY A 733 13.17 -7.50 2.91
N LEU A 734 12.34 -6.47 2.95
CA LEU A 734 11.95 -5.65 1.79
C LEU A 734 12.15 -4.18 2.16
N ASP A 735 12.64 -3.41 1.21
CA ASP A 735 12.84 -1.98 1.33
C ASP A 735 11.84 -1.22 0.46
N ASN A 736 11.04 -0.36 1.08
CA ASN A 736 10.06 0.47 0.37
C ASN A 736 10.35 1.94 0.63
N PHE A 737 11.06 2.58 -0.32
CA PHE A 737 11.41 3.99 -0.26
C PHE A 737 10.25 4.87 -0.72
N CYS A 738 9.88 5.85 0.08
CA CYS A 738 9.04 6.98 -0.33
C CYS A 738 9.81 8.27 -0.11
N TRP A 739 10.07 8.98 -1.20
CA TRP A 739 10.96 10.15 -1.19
C TRP A 739 10.33 11.34 -1.89
N CYS A 740 10.63 12.54 -1.38
CA CYS A 740 10.41 13.78 -2.11
C CYS A 740 11.34 13.86 -3.32
N ASP A 741 11.12 14.80 -4.24
CA ASP A 741 11.92 14.92 -5.46
C ASP A 741 13.40 15.19 -5.14
N PRO A 742 14.33 14.28 -5.47
CA PRO A 742 15.76 14.44 -5.22
C PRO A 742 16.50 15.08 -6.41
N VAL A 743 15.81 15.44 -7.48
CA VAL A 743 16.45 15.99 -8.70
C VAL A 743 16.57 17.50 -8.58
N LEU A 744 17.82 18.01 -8.66
CA LEU A 744 18.06 19.45 -8.63
C LEU A 744 17.37 20.15 -9.80
N SER A 745 16.51 21.11 -9.50
CA SER A 745 15.82 21.93 -10.48
C SER A 745 15.41 23.29 -9.88
N GLU A 746 14.84 24.18 -10.69
CA GLU A 746 14.28 25.44 -10.18
C GLU A 746 13.18 25.20 -9.15
N LYS A 747 12.41 24.10 -9.30
CA LYS A 747 11.34 23.69 -8.36
C LYS A 747 11.86 22.95 -7.13
N THR A 748 13.07 22.41 -7.22
CA THR A 748 13.71 21.62 -6.16
C THR A 748 15.14 22.11 -5.94
N PRO A 749 15.33 23.33 -5.39
CA PRO A 749 16.67 23.91 -5.19
C PRO A 749 17.50 23.15 -4.13
N ASP A 750 16.86 22.36 -3.29
CA ASP A 750 17.44 21.46 -2.29
C ASP A 750 17.66 20.02 -2.79
N GLY A 751 17.52 19.79 -4.10
CA GLY A 751 17.65 18.45 -4.70
C GLY A 751 18.99 17.77 -4.40
N LEU A 752 20.11 18.53 -4.38
CA LEU A 752 21.42 17.97 -4.00
C LEU A 752 21.43 17.35 -2.60
N TYR A 753 20.79 17.99 -1.64
CA TYR A 753 20.69 17.52 -0.27
C TYR A 753 19.73 16.31 -0.18
N LYS A 754 18.58 16.36 -0.82
CA LYS A 754 17.59 15.27 -0.87
C LYS A 754 18.17 14.01 -1.55
N ALA A 755 18.95 14.18 -2.61
CA ALA A 755 19.66 13.07 -3.24
C ALA A 755 20.73 12.47 -2.30
N ALA A 756 21.45 13.31 -1.56
CA ALA A 756 22.42 12.83 -0.58
C ALA A 756 21.77 12.09 0.60
N GLN A 757 20.62 12.56 1.07
CA GLN A 757 19.81 11.81 2.05
C GLN A 757 19.43 10.42 1.54
N LEU A 758 19.07 10.30 0.24
CA LEU A 758 18.75 9.01 -0.39
C LEU A 758 19.97 8.08 -0.44
N VAL A 759 21.15 8.61 -0.81
CA VAL A 759 22.43 7.84 -0.79
C VAL A 759 22.71 7.32 0.62
N ARG A 760 22.61 8.17 1.64
CA ARG A 760 22.88 7.79 3.03
C ARG A 760 21.94 6.70 3.54
N ALA A 761 20.66 6.77 3.22
CA ALA A 761 19.70 5.72 3.56
C ALA A 761 20.07 4.39 2.87
N ASN A 762 20.46 4.41 1.60
CA ASN A 762 20.92 3.22 0.88
C ASN A 762 22.24 2.65 1.43
N GLN A 763 23.16 3.48 1.89
CA GLN A 763 24.39 3.03 2.57
C GLN A 763 24.04 2.27 3.86
N ALA A 764 23.17 2.85 4.68
CA ALA A 764 22.70 2.18 5.91
C ALA A 764 21.97 0.86 5.61
N LEU A 765 21.14 0.83 4.56
CA LEU A 765 20.45 -0.39 4.12
C LEU A 765 21.46 -1.50 3.84
N TYR A 766 22.51 -1.21 3.09
CA TYR A 766 23.60 -2.17 2.81
C TYR A 766 24.29 -2.61 4.10
N ASP A 767 24.77 -1.66 4.90
CA ASP A 767 25.57 -1.94 6.09
C ASP A 767 24.82 -2.80 7.10
N TYR A 768 23.58 -2.46 7.40
CA TYR A 768 22.78 -3.15 8.42
C TYR A 768 22.17 -4.47 7.92
N CYS A 769 21.74 -4.56 6.66
CA CYS A 769 21.31 -5.84 6.09
C CYS A 769 22.44 -6.87 6.07
N VAL A 770 23.66 -6.46 5.71
CA VAL A 770 24.83 -7.34 5.76
C VAL A 770 25.19 -7.71 7.20
N ALA A 771 25.20 -6.73 8.13
CA ALA A 771 25.53 -6.97 9.53
C ALA A 771 24.55 -7.90 10.25
N PHE A 772 23.26 -7.75 9.97
CA PHE A 772 22.21 -8.64 10.52
C PHE A 772 22.09 -9.98 9.76
N GLY A 773 22.64 -10.07 8.56
CA GLY A 773 22.54 -11.25 7.70
C GLY A 773 21.15 -11.42 7.10
N VAL A 774 20.45 -10.32 6.78
CA VAL A 774 19.11 -10.29 6.24
C VAL A 774 19.17 -9.98 4.74
N PRO A 775 18.83 -10.93 3.84
CA PRO A 775 18.77 -10.65 2.41
C PRO A 775 17.54 -9.81 2.08
N LEU A 776 17.69 -8.85 1.17
CA LEU A 776 16.57 -8.16 0.54
C LEU A 776 16.04 -9.01 -0.60
N ILE A 777 14.76 -9.29 -0.65
CA ILE A 777 14.17 -10.21 -1.63
C ILE A 777 13.30 -9.51 -2.67
N SER A 778 12.77 -8.35 -2.32
CA SER A 778 12.01 -7.44 -3.17
C SER A 778 12.12 -6.05 -2.58
N GLY A 779 11.58 -5.06 -3.25
CA GLY A 779 11.52 -3.69 -2.79
C GLY A 779 10.69 -2.84 -3.73
N LYS A 780 10.53 -1.57 -3.40
CA LYS A 780 9.87 -0.57 -4.24
C LYS A 780 10.40 0.81 -3.91
N ASP A 781 10.53 1.64 -4.92
CA ASP A 781 10.74 3.07 -4.74
C ASP A 781 9.55 3.87 -5.28
N SER A 782 9.14 4.87 -4.52
CA SER A 782 8.16 5.88 -4.90
C SER A 782 8.81 7.24 -4.73
N MET A 783 9.14 7.86 -5.85
CA MET A 783 9.86 9.13 -5.88
C MET A 783 8.89 10.30 -6.11
N LYS A 784 9.38 11.53 -5.90
CA LYS A 784 8.65 12.77 -6.13
C LYS A 784 7.29 12.83 -5.38
N ASN A 785 7.29 12.38 -4.12
CA ASN A 785 6.11 12.48 -3.27
C ASN A 785 5.94 13.92 -2.74
N ASP A 786 5.65 14.82 -3.65
CA ASP A 786 5.44 16.24 -3.42
C ASP A 786 4.08 16.67 -3.95
N TYR A 787 3.54 17.74 -3.37
CA TYR A 787 2.39 18.48 -3.90
C TYR A 787 2.80 19.92 -4.19
N GLN A 788 2.60 20.37 -5.43
CA GLN A 788 2.95 21.71 -5.88
C GLN A 788 1.72 22.54 -6.19
N ILE A 789 1.61 23.74 -5.60
CA ILE A 789 0.60 24.72 -5.93
C ILE A 789 1.20 26.12 -5.97
N GLY A 790 1.27 26.72 -7.16
CA GLY A 790 1.96 27.98 -7.36
C GLY A 790 3.44 27.84 -6.90
N GLU A 791 3.85 28.73 -5.99
CA GLU A 791 5.20 28.70 -5.40
C GLU A 791 5.30 27.81 -4.15
N ARG A 792 4.18 27.29 -3.64
CA ARG A 792 4.16 26.48 -2.41
C ARG A 792 4.33 25.00 -2.78
N LYS A 793 5.39 24.39 -2.24
CA LYS A 793 5.64 22.96 -2.31
C LYS A 793 5.47 22.32 -0.93
N ILE A 794 4.75 21.21 -0.86
CA ILE A 794 4.62 20.37 0.33
C ILE A 794 5.29 19.05 0.01
N SER A 795 6.44 18.81 0.63
CA SER A 795 7.21 17.58 0.49
C SER A 795 6.98 16.66 1.69
N ILE A 796 6.86 15.37 1.45
CA ILE A 796 6.87 14.39 2.54
C ILE A 796 8.24 14.36 3.22
N PRO A 797 8.36 13.94 4.48
CA PRO A 797 9.65 13.57 5.06
C PRO A 797 10.18 12.32 4.35
N PRO A 798 11.52 12.22 4.13
CA PRO A 798 12.13 10.97 3.70
C PRO A 798 11.66 9.80 4.55
N THR A 799 11.07 8.79 3.92
CA THR A 799 10.44 7.68 4.63
C THR A 799 10.83 6.36 3.98
N VAL A 800 11.19 5.39 4.80
CA VAL A 800 11.38 4.00 4.35
C VAL A 800 10.57 3.09 5.25
N LEU A 801 9.76 2.24 4.63
CA LEU A 801 9.18 1.09 5.30
C LEU A 801 10.10 -0.10 5.09
N PHE A 802 10.67 -0.62 6.16
CA PHE A 802 11.41 -1.88 6.13
C PHE A 802 10.50 -3.00 6.60
N SER A 803 10.08 -3.87 5.67
CA SER A 803 9.20 -5.00 5.97
C SER A 803 10.02 -6.27 6.17
N VAL A 804 9.64 -7.05 7.16
CA VAL A 804 10.36 -8.28 7.55
C VAL A 804 9.41 -9.47 7.46
N ILE A 805 9.87 -10.53 6.82
CA ILE A 805 9.15 -11.80 6.77
C ILE A 805 10.12 -12.95 7.04
N GLY A 806 9.64 -13.96 7.73
CA GLY A 806 10.45 -15.13 7.99
C GLY A 806 9.67 -16.22 8.70
N LYS A 807 10.40 -17.18 9.27
CA LYS A 807 9.83 -18.41 9.77
C LYS A 807 9.82 -18.48 11.31
N ILE A 808 8.81 -19.12 11.84
CA ILE A 808 8.80 -19.72 13.18
C ILE A 808 8.58 -21.21 13.02
N ASP A 809 9.45 -22.02 13.67
CA ASP A 809 9.41 -23.48 13.53
C ASP A 809 8.18 -24.12 14.15
N ASP A 810 7.65 -23.52 15.21
CA ASP A 810 6.44 -23.96 15.91
C ASP A 810 5.63 -22.76 16.43
N VAL A 811 4.50 -22.49 15.80
CA VAL A 811 3.63 -21.35 16.17
C VAL A 811 3.12 -21.41 17.62
N ARG A 812 3.14 -22.56 18.26
CA ARG A 812 2.80 -22.72 19.68
C ARG A 812 3.85 -22.13 20.63
N ARG A 813 5.01 -21.74 20.10
CA ARG A 813 6.09 -21.06 20.81
C ARG A 813 6.07 -19.55 20.62
N ALA A 814 5.14 -19.04 19.85
CA ALA A 814 4.95 -17.59 19.71
C ALA A 814 4.69 -16.95 21.08
N VAL A 815 5.30 -15.78 21.26
CA VAL A 815 5.22 -15.02 22.52
C VAL A 815 4.53 -13.68 22.21
N THR A 816 3.68 -13.22 23.11
CA THR A 816 3.01 -11.91 22.97
C THR A 816 3.49 -10.93 24.05
N MET A 817 3.26 -9.65 23.82
CA MET A 817 3.83 -8.56 24.58
C MET A 817 3.21 -8.38 26.00
N ASP A 818 2.00 -8.84 26.20
CA ASP A 818 1.21 -8.64 27.42
C ASP A 818 1.75 -9.46 28.62
N VAL A 819 1.81 -8.87 29.79
CA VAL A 819 2.22 -9.57 31.02
C VAL A 819 1.22 -10.67 31.41
N LYS A 820 1.71 -11.80 31.96
CA LYS A 820 0.90 -13.02 32.11
C LYS A 820 0.46 -13.29 33.54
N LYS A 821 1.36 -13.11 34.52
CA LYS A 821 1.09 -13.51 35.90
C LYS A 821 1.73 -12.59 36.95
N PRO A 822 1.06 -12.31 38.07
CA PRO A 822 1.70 -11.70 39.22
C PRO A 822 2.85 -12.55 39.70
N GLY A 823 3.97 -11.90 40.08
CA GLY A 823 5.22 -12.53 40.50
C GLY A 823 6.22 -12.76 39.40
N ASP A 824 5.84 -12.67 38.09
CA ASP A 824 6.80 -12.72 37.00
C ASP A 824 7.82 -11.58 37.13
N LEU A 825 9.08 -11.87 36.86
CA LEU A 825 10.20 -10.92 36.89
C LEU A 825 10.22 -10.11 35.60
N VAL A 826 10.46 -8.82 35.71
CA VAL A 826 10.53 -7.90 34.57
C VAL A 826 11.98 -7.56 34.27
N TYR A 827 12.43 -7.88 33.05
CA TYR A 827 13.78 -7.60 32.57
C TYR A 827 13.75 -6.61 31.43
N LEU A 828 14.74 -5.70 31.39
CA LEU A 828 15.07 -4.93 30.20
C LEU A 828 16.36 -5.49 29.60
N LEU A 829 16.28 -5.86 28.31
CA LEU A 829 17.45 -6.17 27.49
C LEU A 829 17.87 -4.92 26.72
N GLY A 830 19.18 -4.70 26.66
CA GLY A 830 19.77 -3.56 25.97
C GLY A 830 19.95 -2.35 26.87
N ARG A 831 20.91 -1.51 26.48
CA ARG A 831 21.31 -0.32 27.24
C ARG A 831 20.43 0.87 26.84
N THR A 832 20.12 1.70 27.84
CA THR A 832 19.43 2.98 27.62
C THR A 832 20.45 4.10 27.51
N GLU A 833 20.44 4.83 26.41
CA GLU A 833 21.33 5.98 26.17
C GLU A 833 20.53 7.29 26.12
N ASP A 834 21.21 8.42 26.01
CA ASP A 834 20.59 9.75 25.86
C ASP A 834 20.21 10.00 24.38
N GLU A 835 19.20 9.29 23.90
CA GLU A 835 18.79 9.25 22.49
C GLU A 835 17.32 9.66 22.36
N LEU A 836 17.07 10.96 22.32
CA LEU A 836 15.75 11.57 22.24
C LEU A 836 15.55 12.39 20.97
N GLY A 837 16.55 12.47 20.09
CA GLY A 837 16.43 13.18 18.81
C GLY A 837 15.38 12.55 17.90
N GLY A 838 14.36 13.31 17.49
CA GLY A 838 13.22 12.84 16.73
C GLY A 838 12.18 12.06 17.52
N SER A 839 12.33 11.90 18.84
CA SER A 839 11.43 11.11 19.68
C SER A 839 10.05 11.73 19.87
N GLN A 840 9.09 10.89 20.23
CA GLN A 840 7.74 11.34 20.59
C GLN A 840 7.73 12.21 21.84
N TYR A 841 8.68 11.99 22.77
CA TYR A 841 8.83 12.82 23.95
C TYR A 841 9.27 14.25 23.59
N TYR A 842 10.28 14.42 22.76
CA TYR A 842 10.69 15.76 22.30
C TYR A 842 9.64 16.40 21.40
N ALA A 843 8.99 15.65 20.53
CA ALA A 843 7.88 16.15 19.72
C ALA A 843 6.71 16.64 20.59
N GLN A 844 6.41 16.02 21.73
CA GLN A 844 5.43 16.48 22.72
C GLN A 844 5.79 17.84 23.31
N LEU A 845 7.08 18.12 23.43
CA LEU A 845 7.61 19.37 23.98
C LEU A 845 7.89 20.44 22.90
N GLY A 846 7.66 20.10 21.61
CA GLY A 846 7.90 21.02 20.49
C GLY A 846 9.37 21.12 20.07
N HIS A 847 10.18 20.10 20.36
CA HIS A 847 11.59 20.02 19.99
C HIS A 847 11.87 18.86 19.04
N LEU A 848 12.94 18.97 18.22
CA LEU A 848 13.48 17.88 17.41
C LEU A 848 14.58 17.12 18.17
N GLY A 849 15.55 17.81 18.78
CA GLY A 849 16.76 17.23 19.35
C GLY A 849 17.79 16.82 18.31
N ALA A 850 19.02 16.56 18.77
CA ALA A 850 20.15 16.20 17.91
C ALA A 850 20.58 14.73 18.06
N ASN A 851 20.33 14.15 19.23
CA ASN A 851 20.79 12.80 19.58
C ASN A 851 19.84 11.74 18.99
N VAL A 852 19.92 11.50 17.68
CA VAL A 852 19.16 10.44 17.01
C VAL A 852 19.61 9.07 17.52
N PRO A 853 18.70 8.09 17.69
CA PRO A 853 19.07 6.75 18.11
C PRO A 853 20.05 6.07 17.15
N VAL A 854 20.99 5.29 17.72
CA VAL A 854 22.04 4.58 16.99
C VAL A 854 21.93 3.09 17.21
N VAL A 855 22.06 2.31 16.14
CA VAL A 855 22.00 0.84 16.20
C VAL A 855 23.39 0.25 16.24
N ASP A 856 23.69 -0.57 17.26
CA ASP A 856 24.83 -1.50 17.27
C ASP A 856 24.37 -2.87 16.78
N ALA A 857 24.51 -3.12 15.48
CA ALA A 857 24.02 -4.34 14.84
C ALA A 857 24.65 -5.63 15.41
N VAL A 858 25.91 -5.58 15.85
CA VAL A 858 26.60 -6.75 16.40
C VAL A 858 26.00 -7.17 17.73
N SER A 859 25.87 -6.22 18.64
CA SER A 859 25.24 -6.46 19.96
C SER A 859 23.75 -6.79 19.81
N ALA A 860 23.04 -6.15 18.90
CA ALA A 860 21.63 -6.41 18.59
C ALA A 860 21.41 -7.84 18.06
N LEU A 861 22.16 -8.26 17.05
CA LEU A 861 22.06 -9.62 16.49
C LEU A 861 22.33 -10.71 17.53
N GLN A 862 23.36 -10.52 18.36
CA GLN A 862 23.65 -11.44 19.47
C GLN A 862 22.45 -11.54 20.43
N ARG A 863 21.85 -10.41 20.79
CA ARG A 863 20.68 -10.32 21.67
C ARG A 863 19.48 -11.03 21.05
N TYR A 864 19.17 -10.76 19.78
CA TYR A 864 18.04 -11.36 19.08
C TYR A 864 18.16 -12.88 18.97
N ARG A 865 19.33 -13.40 18.65
CA ARG A 865 19.59 -14.84 18.66
C ARG A 865 19.44 -15.46 20.04
N THR A 866 19.80 -14.71 21.09
CA THR A 866 19.64 -15.19 22.48
C THR A 866 18.18 -15.19 22.88
N VAL A 867 17.39 -14.18 22.50
CA VAL A 867 15.93 -14.15 22.69
C VAL A 867 15.28 -15.34 22.00
N ASN A 868 15.61 -15.62 20.73
CA ASN A 868 15.09 -16.79 20.03
C ASN A 868 15.36 -18.10 20.77
N ARG A 869 16.57 -18.27 21.30
CA ARG A 869 16.90 -19.48 22.12
C ARG A 869 16.06 -19.55 23.39
N ALA A 870 15.84 -18.41 24.07
CA ALA A 870 15.00 -18.35 25.28
C ALA A 870 13.53 -18.71 24.97
N GLN A 871 12.99 -18.23 23.84
CA GLN A 871 11.63 -18.54 23.39
C GLN A 871 11.49 -20.03 23.02
N GLN A 872 12.44 -20.59 22.26
CA GLN A 872 12.44 -22.02 21.89
C GLN A 872 12.47 -22.92 23.13
N GLN A 873 13.16 -22.50 24.20
CA GLN A 873 13.21 -23.21 25.47
C GLN A 873 11.98 -22.96 26.37
N GLY A 874 11.07 -22.04 25.97
CA GLY A 874 9.88 -21.69 26.78
C GLY A 874 10.19 -20.94 28.06
N LEU A 875 11.28 -20.16 28.10
CA LEU A 875 11.74 -19.45 29.30
C LEU A 875 11.04 -18.09 29.46
N LEU A 876 10.51 -17.51 28.38
CA LEU A 876 9.87 -16.19 28.40
C LEU A 876 8.35 -16.33 28.56
N ALA A 877 7.77 -15.52 29.45
CA ALA A 877 6.31 -15.40 29.58
C ALA A 877 5.75 -14.33 28.67
N SER A 878 6.45 -13.20 28.46
CA SER A 878 6.16 -12.18 27.46
C SER A 878 7.44 -11.57 26.91
N CYS A 879 7.33 -10.96 25.74
CA CYS A 879 8.40 -10.21 25.11
C CYS A 879 7.76 -9.05 24.33
N HIS A 880 8.30 -7.84 24.48
CA HIS A 880 7.83 -6.62 23.86
C HIS A 880 9.00 -5.77 23.38
N ASP A 881 8.89 -5.15 22.23
CA ASP A 881 9.87 -4.20 21.75
C ASP A 881 9.76 -2.85 22.50
N LEU A 882 10.80 -2.02 22.41
CA LEU A 882 10.76 -0.64 22.85
C LEU A 882 10.91 0.26 21.62
N ALA A 883 9.86 0.96 21.25
CA ALA A 883 9.80 1.87 20.13
C ALA A 883 9.41 3.29 20.58
N ASP A 884 8.47 3.93 19.91
CA ASP A 884 7.95 5.27 20.19
C ASP A 884 7.59 5.47 21.68
N GLY A 885 8.17 6.48 22.32
CA GLY A 885 7.95 6.79 23.74
C GLY A 885 8.73 5.94 24.73
N GLY A 886 9.57 5.03 24.25
CA GLY A 886 10.56 4.27 24.99
C GLY A 886 9.99 3.37 26.10
N LEU A 887 10.79 3.16 27.18
CA LEU A 887 10.45 2.23 28.27
C LEU A 887 9.12 2.57 28.96
N GLY A 888 8.81 3.84 29.14
CA GLY A 888 7.58 4.25 29.84
C GLY A 888 6.32 3.78 29.12
N VAL A 889 6.29 3.91 27.78
CA VAL A 889 5.18 3.45 26.95
C VAL A 889 5.12 1.93 26.93
N ALA A 890 6.23 1.23 26.68
CA ALA A 890 6.27 -0.22 26.64
C ALA A 890 5.80 -0.88 27.95
N LEU A 891 6.19 -0.32 29.13
CA LEU A 891 5.69 -0.78 30.42
C LEU A 891 4.17 -0.62 30.56
N ALA A 892 3.64 0.52 30.11
CA ALA A 892 2.21 0.80 30.18
C ALA A 892 1.43 -0.18 29.29
N GLU A 893 1.86 -0.37 28.04
CA GLU A 893 1.24 -1.26 27.06
C GLU A 893 1.23 -2.71 27.54
N ALA A 894 2.38 -3.24 27.96
CA ALA A 894 2.47 -4.59 28.48
C ALA A 894 1.57 -4.80 29.71
N ALA A 895 1.50 -3.81 30.62
CA ALA A 895 0.69 -3.88 31.83
C ALA A 895 -0.82 -3.85 31.55
N PHE A 896 -1.30 -2.85 30.81
CA PHE A 896 -2.75 -2.74 30.56
C PHE A 896 -3.27 -3.83 29.62
N ALA A 897 -2.45 -4.34 28.68
CA ALA A 897 -2.81 -5.47 27.84
C ALA A 897 -2.96 -6.77 28.65
N GLY A 898 -2.06 -7.01 29.61
CA GLY A 898 -2.11 -8.18 30.50
C GLY A 898 -3.09 -8.05 31.66
N GLY A 899 -3.48 -6.83 32.00
CA GLY A 899 -4.39 -6.55 33.13
C GLY A 899 -3.73 -6.62 34.53
N PHE A 900 -2.41 -6.76 34.60
CA PHE A 900 -1.63 -6.78 35.84
C PHE A 900 -0.68 -5.59 35.91
N GLY A 901 -0.52 -5.03 37.11
CA GLY A 901 0.41 -3.93 37.32
C GLY A 901 1.87 -4.37 37.36
N MET A 902 2.76 -3.40 37.43
CA MET A 902 4.20 -3.61 37.59
C MET A 902 4.77 -2.67 38.62
N ASP A 903 5.74 -3.19 39.41
CA ASP A 903 6.63 -2.39 40.25
C ASP A 903 8.02 -2.37 39.63
N ILE A 904 8.46 -1.19 39.19
CA ILE A 904 9.69 -0.96 38.42
C ILE A 904 10.64 -0.04 39.21
N ASP A 905 11.94 -0.34 39.15
CA ASP A 905 13.03 0.45 39.72
C ASP A 905 13.99 0.89 38.60
N LEU A 906 14.02 2.18 38.28
CA LEU A 906 14.87 2.74 37.20
C LEU A 906 16.38 2.71 37.58
N ASP A 907 16.73 2.53 38.83
CA ASP A 907 18.13 2.45 39.22
C ASP A 907 18.79 1.12 38.84
N GLN A 908 17.98 0.12 38.47
CA GLN A 908 18.47 -1.17 38.02
C GLN A 908 18.78 -1.18 36.51
N LEU A 909 18.47 -0.10 35.79
CA LEU A 909 18.73 -0.01 34.34
C LEU A 909 20.24 0.06 34.03
N ASP A 910 20.66 -0.63 32.98
CA ASP A 910 21.94 -0.37 32.35
C ASP A 910 21.83 0.94 31.54
N ALA A 911 22.25 2.03 32.16
CA ALA A 911 22.21 3.38 31.58
C ALA A 911 23.34 4.23 32.18
N PRO A 912 23.74 5.35 31.57
CA PRO A 912 24.65 6.33 32.18
C PRO A 912 24.11 6.79 33.55
N VAL A 913 24.99 6.83 34.54
CA VAL A 913 24.61 7.12 35.96
C VAL A 913 23.93 8.47 36.06
N GLU A 914 24.42 9.46 35.33
CA GLU A 914 23.89 10.83 35.28
C GLU A 914 22.62 11.00 34.49
N LEU A 915 22.14 9.95 33.77
CA LEU A 915 20.94 10.05 32.93
C LEU A 915 19.70 10.24 33.79
N ARG A 916 18.98 11.35 33.57
CA ARG A 916 17.77 11.71 34.31
C ARG A 916 16.64 10.72 34.09
N ALA A 917 15.71 10.68 35.05
CA ALA A 917 14.57 9.73 35.00
C ALA A 917 13.68 9.88 33.78
N ASP A 918 13.43 11.10 33.28
CA ASP A 918 12.68 11.33 32.03
C ASP A 918 13.39 10.71 30.81
N ARG A 919 14.71 10.85 30.74
CA ARG A 919 15.51 10.28 29.66
C ARG A 919 15.62 8.75 29.77
N ARG A 920 15.70 8.20 31.00
CA ARG A 920 15.64 6.74 31.23
C ARG A 920 14.30 6.14 30.78
N LEU A 921 13.19 6.87 30.99
CA LEU A 921 11.83 6.43 30.64
C LEU A 921 11.50 6.59 29.17
N PHE A 922 11.90 7.72 28.57
CA PHE A 922 11.36 8.13 27.27
C PHE A 922 12.39 8.17 26.14
N SER A 923 13.67 7.82 26.42
CA SER A 923 14.65 7.60 25.36
C SER A 923 14.19 6.47 24.44
N GLU A 924 14.41 6.64 23.14
CA GLU A 924 14.05 5.67 22.10
C GLU A 924 15.28 4.90 21.60
N SER A 925 16.25 4.64 22.48
CA SER A 925 17.41 3.81 22.19
C SER A 925 17.00 2.47 21.59
N GLN A 926 17.67 2.08 20.54
CA GLN A 926 17.28 0.95 19.70
C GLN A 926 17.70 -0.40 20.29
N SER A 927 17.24 -1.47 19.70
CA SER A 927 17.59 -2.88 20.02
C SER A 927 17.26 -3.29 21.46
N ARG A 928 16.31 -2.62 22.13
CA ARG A 928 15.86 -2.96 23.49
C ARG A 928 14.58 -3.78 23.47
N LEU A 929 14.47 -4.72 24.43
CA LEU A 929 13.30 -5.59 24.60
C LEU A 929 12.91 -5.68 26.08
N LEU A 930 11.62 -5.58 26.38
CA LEU A 930 11.03 -5.81 27.68
C LEU A 930 10.59 -7.27 27.79
N LEU A 931 11.10 -8.00 28.74
CA LEU A 931 10.77 -9.42 28.96
C LEU A 931 10.07 -9.62 30.29
N THR A 932 9.15 -10.58 30.37
CA THR A 932 8.73 -11.15 31.62
C THR A 932 9.12 -12.63 31.70
N VAL A 933 9.58 -13.04 32.91
CA VAL A 933 10.15 -14.35 33.15
C VAL A 933 9.57 -14.92 34.44
N GLN A 934 9.08 -16.14 34.39
CA GLN A 934 8.64 -16.81 35.64
C GLN A 934 9.82 -17.01 36.59
N PRO A 935 9.66 -16.80 37.91
CA PRO A 935 10.78 -16.86 38.87
C PRO A 935 11.60 -18.16 38.84
N GLN A 936 10.97 -19.28 38.49
CA GLN A 936 11.63 -20.59 38.34
C GLN A 936 12.64 -20.65 37.20
N HIS A 937 12.53 -19.79 36.21
CA HIS A 937 13.40 -19.68 35.03
C HIS A 937 14.48 -18.60 35.16
N GLN A 938 14.51 -17.87 36.31
CA GLN A 938 15.42 -16.73 36.54
C GLN A 938 16.87 -17.10 36.22
N ALA A 939 17.40 -18.12 36.92
CA ALA A 939 18.80 -18.52 36.78
C ALA A 939 19.17 -18.95 35.36
N GLN A 940 18.24 -19.60 34.64
CA GLN A 940 18.47 -20.02 33.24
C GLN A 940 18.52 -18.83 32.29
N VAL A 941 17.67 -17.83 32.50
CA VAL A 941 17.64 -16.60 31.69
C VAL A 941 18.89 -15.77 31.95
N GLU A 942 19.26 -15.56 33.21
CA GLU A 942 20.47 -14.80 33.60
C GLU A 942 21.77 -15.46 33.07
N ASP A 943 21.84 -16.81 33.07
CA ASP A 943 22.95 -17.55 32.47
C ASP A 943 22.98 -17.40 30.94
N LEU A 944 21.82 -17.51 30.29
CA LEU A 944 21.68 -17.42 28.82
C LEU A 944 22.08 -16.03 28.30
N PHE A 945 21.75 -14.96 29.03
CA PHE A 945 22.09 -13.57 28.70
C PHE A 945 23.40 -13.09 29.37
N SER A 946 24.19 -13.98 29.96
CA SER A 946 25.47 -13.63 30.59
C SER A 946 26.40 -12.92 29.59
N GLY A 947 26.94 -11.78 30.00
CA GLY A 947 27.80 -10.94 29.16
C GLY A 947 27.03 -9.99 28.19
N GLN A 948 25.71 -9.97 28.30
CA GLN A 948 24.87 -8.99 27.57
C GLN A 948 24.21 -8.03 28.59
N SER A 949 23.78 -6.84 28.09
CA SER A 949 22.96 -5.94 28.88
C SER A 949 21.58 -6.56 29.14
N CYS A 950 21.37 -7.06 30.34
CA CYS A 950 20.15 -7.72 30.81
C CYS A 950 19.88 -7.33 32.26
N SER A 951 18.97 -6.42 32.50
CA SER A 951 18.71 -5.81 33.82
C SER A 951 17.38 -6.31 34.39
N LEU A 952 17.39 -6.90 35.57
CA LEU A 952 16.17 -7.17 36.35
C LEU A 952 15.67 -5.84 36.92
N ILE A 953 14.63 -5.27 36.34
CA ILE A 953 14.14 -3.92 36.67
C ILE A 953 12.89 -3.93 37.54
N GLY A 954 12.27 -5.09 37.81
CA GLY A 954 11.04 -5.12 38.59
C GLY A 954 10.31 -6.44 38.56
N ARG A 955 9.02 -6.37 38.89
CA ARG A 955 8.11 -7.52 38.89
C ARG A 955 6.69 -7.16 38.53
N VAL A 956 5.97 -8.12 38.01
CA VAL A 956 4.52 -8.05 37.79
C VAL A 956 3.80 -8.21 39.13
N VAL A 957 2.76 -7.39 39.37
CA VAL A 957 1.99 -7.40 40.63
C VAL A 957 0.50 -7.53 40.35
N GLU A 958 -0.26 -8.04 41.33
CA GLU A 958 -1.70 -8.29 41.19
C GLU A 958 -2.52 -6.99 41.12
N ARG A 959 -2.06 -5.91 41.82
CA ARG A 959 -2.78 -4.63 41.74
C ARG A 959 -2.67 -4.03 40.36
N PRO A 960 -3.80 -3.54 39.76
CA PRO A 960 -3.80 -3.00 38.39
C PRO A 960 -3.29 -1.55 38.35
N GLU A 961 -2.01 -1.36 38.70
CA GLU A 961 -1.35 -0.09 38.82
C GLU A 961 0.10 -0.19 38.35
N LEU A 962 0.55 0.75 37.52
CA LEU A 962 1.96 0.90 37.19
C LEU A 962 2.64 1.81 38.22
N THR A 963 3.63 1.27 38.89
CA THR A 963 4.47 2.02 39.84
C THR A 963 5.92 2.01 39.36
N VAL A 964 6.52 3.20 39.23
CA VAL A 964 7.92 3.36 38.85
C VAL A 964 8.65 4.19 39.91
N ALA A 965 9.73 3.65 40.46
CA ALA A 965 10.61 4.37 41.34
C ALA A 965 11.74 5.04 40.57
N GLY A 966 12.07 6.29 40.95
CA GLY A 966 13.22 7.04 40.43
C GLY A 966 14.49 6.86 41.28
N GLY A 967 15.57 7.59 40.90
CA GLY A 967 16.93 7.46 41.43
C GLY A 967 17.13 7.82 42.92
N ASP A 968 16.08 8.16 43.64
CA ASP A 968 16.06 8.40 45.06
C ASP A 968 15.12 7.43 45.81
N GLY A 969 14.67 6.35 45.14
CA GLY A 969 13.74 5.37 45.68
C GLY A 969 12.30 5.87 45.85
N ARG A 970 11.97 7.10 45.37
CA ARG A 970 10.61 7.63 45.39
C ARG A 970 9.85 7.20 44.15
N ASN A 971 8.56 6.91 44.31
CA ASN A 971 7.68 6.68 43.18
C ASN A 971 7.49 7.99 42.37
N ILE A 972 7.93 7.99 41.15
CA ILE A 972 7.75 9.10 40.19
C ILE A 972 6.53 8.88 39.27
N ILE A 973 6.11 7.62 39.12
CA ILE A 973 4.87 7.22 38.49
C ILE A 973 4.12 6.29 39.45
N GLN A 974 2.84 6.57 39.66
CA GLN A 974 1.90 5.69 40.32
C GLN A 974 0.51 5.94 39.72
N VAL A 975 0.09 5.10 38.78
CA VAL A 975 -1.12 5.33 37.96
C VAL A 975 -1.90 4.03 37.75
N PRO A 976 -3.21 4.02 37.97
CA PRO A 976 -4.08 2.90 37.59
C PRO A 976 -4.00 2.59 36.10
N LEU A 977 -3.93 1.31 35.76
CA LEU A 977 -3.87 0.86 34.36
C LEU A 977 -5.05 1.34 33.51
N SER A 978 -6.24 1.46 34.11
CA SER A 978 -7.42 1.98 33.44
C SER A 978 -7.20 3.41 32.90
N ARG A 979 -6.52 4.28 33.66
CA ARG A 979 -6.21 5.64 33.19
C ARG A 979 -5.20 5.66 32.05
N LEU A 980 -4.20 4.78 32.07
CA LEU A 980 -3.21 4.64 30.98
C LEU A 980 -3.89 4.11 29.73
N LYS A 981 -4.71 3.07 29.85
CA LYS A 981 -5.45 2.48 28.75
C LYS A 981 -6.47 3.45 28.15
N ASP A 982 -7.20 4.20 28.99
CA ASP A 982 -8.14 5.23 28.52
C ASP A 982 -7.43 6.34 27.74
N ALA A 983 -6.26 6.81 28.22
CA ALA A 983 -5.46 7.79 27.50
C ALA A 983 -4.98 7.26 26.15
N TRP A 984 -4.59 5.97 26.08
CA TRP A 984 -4.15 5.30 24.87
C TRP A 984 -5.30 5.08 23.86
N GLN A 985 -6.47 4.70 24.30
CA GLN A 985 -7.62 4.43 23.42
C GLN A 985 -8.37 5.69 22.95
N ALA A 986 -8.36 6.78 23.75
CA ALA A 986 -9.23 7.93 23.53
C ALA A 986 -9.08 8.63 22.17
N PRO A 987 -7.86 8.86 21.61
CA PRO A 987 -7.70 9.75 20.46
C PRO A 987 -8.45 9.32 19.19
N LEU A 988 -8.46 8.03 18.87
CA LEU A 988 -9.07 7.48 17.65
C LEU A 988 -10.30 6.60 17.93
N ARG A 989 -10.82 6.59 19.16
CA ARG A 989 -11.94 5.72 19.57
C ARG A 989 -13.22 5.92 18.75
N GLU A 990 -13.46 7.14 18.30
CA GLU A 990 -14.68 7.51 17.56
C GLU A 990 -14.46 7.75 16.06
N MET A 991 -13.29 7.34 15.52
CA MET A 991 -12.93 7.48 14.10
C MET A 991 -13.45 6.29 13.26
#